data_af484be0d9ba4bf171bda5037799a839
#
_entry.id   af484be0d9ba4bf171bda5037799a839
#
_cell.length_a   1.000
_cell.length_b   1.000
_cell.length_c   1.000
_cell.angle_alpha   90.00
_cell.angle_beta   90.00
_cell.angle_gamma   90.00
#
_symmetry.space_group_name_H-M   'P 1'
#
loop_
_entity.id
_entity.type
_entity.pdbx_description
1 polymer ?
#
loop_
_entity_poly.entity_id
_entity_poly.type
_entity_poly.pdbx_seq_one_letter_code
_entity_poly.pdbx_strand_id
1 'polypeptide(L)'
;MLIVLCSSCKESTEDEKAMQQMVERLFPEYASQFSFEQSEKIDKDWYEIEAQGGTVRIRGNNANSMAVGLNYYLNHYCLTSVSWYVNDTVEMPEVLPMPPAKIISTARCKNRFFLNYCTFGYTMPWWTWKDWERLIDWMALNGINMPLAITGQESVWYRVWTKLGLTDEEIRNYFTGPAHLPWHRMSNLDYWQGPLPKEWLDTQEALQKQIVARERQFNMRPILPAFAGHVPSELKRIYPEAKISRMSSWGGFEDKYRSHFLDPLDPLFATIQKEFLEEQTKLFGTDHIYGADPFNEVAPPSWEPEFLANCSKHIYQSMTHVDPDATWLQMTWLFYIDRHLWTNERVEAFLKAVPQDKLLLLDYYCENTEVWKQTDRYFGQPYLWCYLGNFGGNTMLAGNTKEVGKRIENVYTNGGENFSGLGSTLEGFDVNPFMYEYVFSKAWDCNLPDSVWIEQLADRRIGLRNQQMRRAWKLLYDSIYTAPAALGQGTLMNARPCLKGNGNWTTTPTVAYSNETLFEVWEMLLKAGEHRHSAYEYDAVNIGRQVLGNYFGKLRDEFAEAYSRKQLPLLKQKGAEMKQLLRDVDTLLSTQSSFLLGKWIEDARSLGTDEASKNYYEENARTIVSTWGDKDQSLNDYANRTWGGLVSGYYAPRWEMFIDEVIRSVSNKQPFNADAFHQRVTQFEIDWVKSHERYPSEPVGNAVEIATLLMNKYKDSILKEKHNENN
;
A
#
# COMPACT_ATOMS: atom_id res chain seq x y z
N MET A 1 46.44 33.45 -35.95
CA MET A 1 45.02 33.15 -36.20
C MET A 1 44.56 32.18 -35.10
N LEU A 2 43.99 32.72 -34.03
CA LEU A 2 43.51 31.93 -32.89
C LEU A 2 42.12 31.43 -33.26
N ILE A 3 41.99 30.11 -33.45
CA ILE A 3 40.66 29.49 -33.58
C ILE A 3 40.10 29.35 -32.16
N VAL A 4 39.19 30.23 -31.79
CA VAL A 4 38.36 30.09 -30.59
C VAL A 4 37.33 29.04 -30.93
N LEU A 5 37.52 27.83 -30.42
CA LEU A 5 36.49 26.79 -30.37
C LEU A 5 35.42 27.27 -29.37
N CYS A 6 34.41 27.96 -29.87
CA CYS A 6 33.16 28.11 -29.12
C CYS A 6 32.54 26.74 -28.97
N SER A 7 32.83 26.09 -27.86
CA SER A 7 31.98 24.99 -27.35
C SER A 7 30.62 25.61 -27.04
N SER A 8 29.63 25.41 -27.92
CA SER A 8 28.25 25.77 -27.61
C SER A 8 27.85 24.89 -26.43
N CYS A 9 27.80 25.47 -25.24
CA CYS A 9 27.12 24.80 -24.11
C CYS A 9 25.67 24.58 -24.55
N LYS A 10 25.33 23.36 -24.88
CA LYS A 10 23.93 22.96 -25.09
C LYS A 10 23.22 23.21 -23.75
N GLU A 11 22.18 24.01 -23.74
CA GLU A 11 21.39 24.26 -22.56
C GLU A 11 20.72 22.93 -22.12
N SER A 12 20.83 22.59 -20.82
CA SER A 12 20.25 21.38 -20.28
C SER A 12 18.72 21.37 -20.42
N THR A 13 18.16 20.27 -20.84
CA THR A 13 16.71 20.10 -20.96
C THR A 13 16.07 20.04 -19.57
N GLU A 14 14.74 20.17 -19.48
CA GLU A 14 14.02 20.05 -18.20
C GLU A 14 14.16 18.63 -17.63
N ASP A 15 14.19 17.61 -18.47
CA ASP A 15 14.40 16.21 -18.05
C ASP A 15 15.81 16.02 -17.44
N GLU A 16 16.85 16.59 -18.05
CA GLU A 16 18.22 16.54 -17.52
C GLU A 16 18.33 17.28 -16.19
N LYS A 17 17.66 18.44 -16.05
CA LYS A 17 17.62 19.22 -14.81
C LYS A 17 16.88 18.44 -13.70
N ALA A 18 15.76 17.80 -14.01
CA ALA A 18 15.00 16.98 -13.05
C ALA A 18 15.87 15.84 -12.48
N MET A 19 16.63 15.17 -13.35
CA MET A 19 17.55 14.11 -12.93
C MET A 19 18.72 14.62 -12.10
N GLN A 20 19.30 15.77 -12.48
CA GLN A 20 20.37 16.40 -11.70
C GLN A 20 19.89 16.78 -10.29
N GLN A 21 18.70 17.37 -10.19
CA GLN A 21 18.08 17.70 -8.92
C GLN A 21 17.77 16.45 -8.07
N MET A 22 17.41 15.32 -8.69
CA MET A 22 17.20 14.06 -7.97
C MET A 22 18.49 13.59 -7.30
N VAL A 23 19.61 13.53 -7.99
CA VAL A 23 20.87 13.07 -7.40
C VAL A 23 21.42 14.06 -6.37
N GLU A 24 21.17 15.36 -6.52
CA GLU A 24 21.50 16.39 -5.53
C GLU A 24 20.69 16.24 -4.23
N ARG A 25 19.45 15.75 -4.31
CA ARG A 25 18.64 15.42 -3.11
C ARG A 25 19.06 14.11 -2.46
N LEU A 26 19.30 13.08 -3.27
CA LEU A 26 19.50 11.71 -2.76
C LEU A 26 20.93 11.48 -2.24
N PHE A 27 21.96 12.02 -2.93
CA PHE A 27 23.38 11.83 -2.60
C PHE A 27 24.23 13.02 -3.10
N PRO A 28 24.11 14.19 -2.45
CA PRO A 28 24.69 15.46 -2.92
C PRO A 28 26.22 15.41 -3.12
N GLU A 29 26.95 14.65 -2.29
CA GLU A 29 28.40 14.52 -2.37
C GLU A 29 28.87 13.85 -3.67
N TYR A 30 28.02 13.08 -4.31
CA TYR A 30 28.32 12.35 -5.55
C TYR A 30 27.68 12.99 -6.79
N ALA A 31 26.87 14.04 -6.65
CA ALA A 31 26.07 14.60 -7.74
C ALA A 31 26.90 15.00 -8.97
N SER A 32 28.10 15.54 -8.74
CA SER A 32 29.02 15.93 -9.84
C SER A 32 29.64 14.75 -10.60
N GLN A 33 29.51 13.53 -10.11
CA GLN A 33 30.02 12.31 -10.74
C GLN A 33 28.99 11.66 -11.68
N PHE A 34 27.78 12.25 -11.80
CA PHE A 34 26.75 11.83 -12.73
C PHE A 34 26.54 12.87 -13.81
N SER A 35 26.21 12.42 -15.02
CA SER A 35 25.76 13.26 -16.11
C SER A 35 24.55 12.63 -16.78
N PHE A 36 23.56 13.46 -17.11
CA PHE A 36 22.31 13.03 -17.73
C PHE A 36 22.21 13.66 -19.11
N GLU A 37 21.76 12.88 -20.10
CA GLU A 37 21.61 13.34 -21.47
C GLU A 37 20.29 12.83 -22.04
N GLN A 38 19.37 13.74 -22.34
CA GLN A 38 18.15 13.41 -23.05
C GLN A 38 18.45 13.18 -24.54
N SER A 39 18.01 12.03 -25.06
CA SER A 39 18.14 11.69 -26.46
C SER A 39 16.82 11.88 -27.22
N GLU A 40 16.84 11.65 -28.53
CA GLU A 40 15.62 11.72 -29.33
C GLU A 40 14.53 10.78 -28.80
N LYS A 41 13.26 11.26 -28.81
CA LYS A 41 12.10 10.47 -28.42
C LYS A 41 11.88 9.37 -29.43
N ILE A 42 11.79 8.13 -28.92
CA ILE A 42 11.35 6.95 -29.65
C ILE A 42 10.04 6.46 -29.04
N ASP A 43 9.34 5.56 -29.72
CA ASP A 43 8.02 5.08 -29.26
C ASP A 43 8.04 4.32 -27.94
N LYS A 44 9.20 3.88 -27.48
CA LYS A 44 9.40 3.13 -26.23
C LYS A 44 10.33 3.86 -25.28
N ASP A 45 10.08 3.75 -24.01
CA ASP A 45 11.01 4.18 -22.97
C ASP A 45 12.30 3.35 -23.04
N TRP A 46 13.44 3.99 -22.92
CA TRP A 46 14.75 3.33 -22.91
C TRP A 46 15.79 4.14 -22.13
N TYR A 47 16.83 3.46 -21.67
CA TYR A 47 17.99 4.09 -21.08
C TYR A 47 19.31 3.43 -21.52
N GLU A 48 20.39 4.16 -21.38
CA GLU A 48 21.77 3.72 -21.60
C GLU A 48 22.65 4.22 -20.46
N ILE A 49 23.55 3.38 -19.97
CA ILE A 49 24.52 3.71 -18.92
C ILE A 49 25.93 3.39 -19.45
N GLU A 50 26.85 4.32 -19.29
CA GLU A 50 28.27 4.07 -19.58
C GLU A 50 29.19 4.95 -18.70
N ALA A 51 30.45 4.52 -18.54
CA ALA A 51 31.50 5.32 -17.94
C ALA A 51 32.10 6.26 -18.98
N GLN A 52 32.18 7.56 -18.67
CA GLN A 52 32.80 8.55 -19.56
C GLN A 52 33.62 9.56 -18.76
N GLY A 53 34.92 9.59 -18.97
CA GLY A 53 35.80 10.62 -18.36
C GLY A 53 35.82 10.64 -16.83
N GLY A 54 35.56 9.49 -16.18
CA GLY A 54 35.48 9.38 -14.70
C GLY A 54 34.11 9.70 -14.14
N THR A 55 33.08 9.92 -14.97
CA THR A 55 31.69 10.09 -14.56
C THR A 55 30.82 8.94 -15.06
N VAL A 56 29.69 8.71 -14.40
CA VAL A 56 28.63 7.81 -14.85
C VAL A 56 27.65 8.60 -15.71
N ARG A 57 27.64 8.34 -17.00
CA ARG A 57 26.71 8.96 -17.93
C ARG A 57 25.48 8.10 -18.10
N ILE A 58 24.30 8.71 -17.92
CA ILE A 58 22.99 8.07 -18.10
C ILE A 58 22.22 8.84 -19.18
N ARG A 59 21.80 8.11 -20.21
CA ARG A 59 21.00 8.66 -21.31
C ARG A 59 19.63 8.00 -21.34
N GLY A 60 18.63 8.72 -21.81
CA GLY A 60 17.27 8.20 -21.98
C GLY A 60 16.39 9.12 -22.79
N ASN A 61 15.21 8.68 -23.17
CA ASN A 61 14.27 9.50 -23.93
C ASN A 61 13.51 10.51 -23.06
N ASN A 62 13.51 10.33 -21.74
CA ASN A 62 12.86 11.20 -20.76
C ASN A 62 13.45 11.00 -19.36
N ALA A 63 13.07 11.85 -18.40
CA ALA A 63 13.56 11.78 -17.02
C ALA A 63 13.21 10.44 -16.34
N ASN A 64 12.01 9.90 -16.57
CA ASN A 64 11.58 8.60 -16.00
C ASN A 64 12.52 7.47 -16.44
N SER A 65 12.82 7.39 -17.73
CA SER A 65 13.74 6.38 -18.27
C SER A 65 15.17 6.53 -17.73
N MET A 66 15.67 7.77 -17.62
CA MET A 66 16.98 8.04 -17.02
C MET A 66 17.02 7.67 -15.55
N ALA A 67 15.92 7.87 -14.81
CA ALA A 67 15.80 7.45 -13.40
C ALA A 67 15.89 5.94 -13.24
N VAL A 68 15.27 5.15 -14.14
CA VAL A 68 15.42 3.68 -14.14
C VAL A 68 16.87 3.28 -14.41
N GLY A 69 17.55 3.96 -15.32
CA GLY A 69 18.98 3.76 -15.55
C GLY A 69 19.81 4.04 -14.30
N LEU A 70 19.50 5.13 -13.58
CA LEU A 70 20.13 5.45 -12.30
C LEU A 70 19.88 4.35 -11.27
N ASN A 71 18.64 3.88 -11.12
CA ASN A 71 18.29 2.80 -10.20
C ASN A 71 19.04 1.49 -10.54
N TYR A 72 19.14 1.16 -11.84
CA TYR A 72 19.94 0.02 -12.26
C TYR A 72 21.39 0.16 -11.82
N TYR A 73 22.01 1.33 -12.00
CA TYR A 73 23.37 1.59 -11.57
C TYR A 73 23.52 1.46 -10.04
N LEU A 74 22.64 2.07 -9.27
CA LEU A 74 22.65 1.99 -7.80
C LEU A 74 22.56 0.54 -7.32
N ASN A 75 21.61 -0.22 -7.84
CA ASN A 75 21.36 -1.60 -7.41
C ASN A 75 22.48 -2.58 -7.79
N HIS A 76 23.06 -2.43 -8.99
CA HIS A 76 24.01 -3.43 -9.52
C HIS A 76 25.47 -3.10 -9.26
N TYR A 77 25.81 -1.83 -9.18
CA TYR A 77 27.20 -1.38 -9.01
C TYR A 77 27.45 -0.82 -7.62
N CYS A 78 26.56 0.01 -7.09
CA CYS A 78 26.73 0.57 -5.75
C CYS A 78 26.24 -0.35 -4.64
N LEU A 79 25.48 -1.40 -4.95
CA LEU A 79 24.84 -2.31 -3.99
C LEU A 79 24.01 -1.55 -2.96
N THR A 80 23.28 -0.53 -3.42
CA THR A 80 22.38 0.30 -2.62
C THR A 80 21.03 0.47 -3.32
N SER A 81 20.03 0.90 -2.58
CA SER A 81 18.71 1.21 -3.13
C SER A 81 18.07 2.39 -2.41
N VAL A 82 17.24 3.15 -3.13
CA VAL A 82 16.36 4.14 -2.54
C VAL A 82 15.07 3.45 -2.11
N SER A 83 14.58 3.72 -0.90
CA SER A 83 13.30 3.18 -0.43
C SER A 83 12.55 4.22 0.39
N TRP A 84 11.25 3.98 0.61
CA TRP A 84 10.39 4.84 1.46
C TRP A 84 10.32 4.36 2.93
N TYR A 85 10.80 3.14 3.23
CA TYR A 85 10.58 2.43 4.50
C TYR A 85 11.82 2.29 5.39
N VAL A 86 12.95 2.81 4.98
CA VAL A 86 14.19 2.88 5.77
C VAL A 86 14.67 4.33 5.83
N ASN A 87 15.87 4.56 6.32
CA ASN A 87 16.42 5.89 6.56
C ASN A 87 16.32 6.84 5.35
N ASP A 88 16.25 8.12 5.63
CA ASP A 88 16.23 9.20 4.62
C ASP A 88 17.53 9.27 3.79
N THR A 89 18.65 8.75 4.32
CA THR A 89 19.97 8.78 3.68
C THR A 89 20.15 7.58 2.77
N VAL A 90 20.62 7.83 1.56
CA VAL A 90 21.05 6.78 0.62
C VAL A 90 22.54 6.53 0.83
N GLU A 91 22.90 5.33 1.25
CA GLU A 91 24.28 4.96 1.58
C GLU A 91 25.03 4.58 0.32
N MET A 92 26.06 5.36 -0.03
CA MET A 92 26.86 5.20 -1.25
C MET A 92 28.25 4.64 -0.94
N PRO A 93 28.89 3.90 -1.87
CA PRO A 93 30.27 3.48 -1.72
C PRO A 93 31.22 4.69 -1.77
N GLU A 94 32.35 4.66 -1.05
CA GLU A 94 33.34 5.76 -1.03
C GLU A 94 33.82 6.16 -2.42
N VAL A 95 33.95 5.19 -3.34
CA VAL A 95 34.31 5.41 -4.73
C VAL A 95 33.25 4.77 -5.62
N LEU A 96 32.68 5.57 -6.52
CA LEU A 96 31.67 5.06 -7.44
C LEU A 96 32.27 4.04 -8.41
N PRO A 97 31.73 2.82 -8.45
CA PRO A 97 32.18 1.80 -9.41
C PRO A 97 31.84 2.20 -10.85
N MET A 98 32.84 2.19 -11.74
CA MET A 98 32.59 2.49 -13.15
C MET A 98 32.05 1.26 -13.88
N PRO A 99 30.95 1.37 -14.63
CA PRO A 99 30.44 0.29 -15.48
C PRO A 99 31.52 -0.17 -16.48
N PRO A 100 31.86 -1.48 -16.52
CA PRO A 100 32.92 -1.97 -17.40
C PRO A 100 32.53 -2.01 -18.88
N ALA A 101 31.25 -1.92 -19.16
CA ALA A 101 30.67 -1.91 -20.51
C ALA A 101 29.40 -1.06 -20.53
N LYS A 102 29.02 -0.62 -21.72
CA LYS A 102 27.76 0.06 -21.97
C LYS A 102 26.58 -0.89 -21.72
N ILE A 103 25.56 -0.37 -21.03
CA ILE A 103 24.31 -1.06 -20.71
C ILE A 103 23.18 -0.32 -21.42
N ILE A 104 22.31 -1.04 -22.09
CA ILE A 104 21.12 -0.47 -22.75
C ILE A 104 19.93 -1.34 -22.32
N SER A 105 18.81 -0.69 -22.00
CA SER A 105 17.55 -1.37 -21.71
C SER A 105 16.36 -0.60 -22.27
N THR A 106 15.34 -1.34 -22.68
CA THR A 106 14.10 -0.82 -23.27
C THR A 106 12.89 -1.33 -22.48
N ALA A 107 11.89 -0.49 -22.31
CA ALA A 107 10.65 -0.90 -21.64
C ALA A 107 9.89 -1.92 -22.50
N ARG A 108 9.42 -2.99 -21.87
CA ARG A 108 8.60 -4.05 -22.48
C ARG A 108 7.13 -3.64 -22.61
N CYS A 109 6.68 -2.68 -21.77
CA CYS A 109 5.30 -2.18 -21.78
C CYS A 109 5.24 -0.67 -21.66
N LYS A 110 4.14 -0.08 -22.13
CA LYS A 110 3.93 1.37 -22.19
C LYS A 110 3.54 1.95 -20.84
N ASN A 111 2.63 1.28 -20.11
CA ASN A 111 2.01 1.79 -18.90
C ASN A 111 2.52 1.04 -17.67
N ARG A 112 2.83 1.79 -16.61
CA ARG A 112 3.31 1.26 -15.31
C ARG A 112 2.60 2.03 -14.21
N PHE A 113 1.51 1.43 -13.69
CA PHE A 113 0.59 2.03 -12.72
C PHE A 113 1.01 1.74 -11.28
N PHE A 114 0.77 2.68 -10.37
CA PHE A 114 1.04 2.49 -8.94
C PHE A 114 0.00 3.15 -8.06
N LEU A 115 -0.25 2.55 -6.91
CA LEU A 115 -1.13 2.92 -5.83
C LEU A 115 -2.56 2.37 -5.94
N ASN A 116 -3.29 2.51 -4.83
CA ASN A 116 -4.67 2.12 -4.63
C ASN A 116 -5.35 3.22 -3.81
N TYR A 117 -6.65 3.34 -3.86
CA TYR A 117 -7.40 4.25 -2.98
C TYR A 117 -7.08 4.01 -1.51
N CYS A 118 -7.08 2.75 -1.07
CA CYS A 118 -6.84 2.35 0.33
C CYS A 118 -5.46 2.77 0.86
N THR A 119 -4.46 2.89 -0.01
CA THR A 119 -3.12 3.34 0.39
C THR A 119 -3.16 4.74 1.03
N PHE A 120 -4.05 5.61 0.54
CA PHE A 120 -4.26 6.96 1.07
C PHE A 120 -4.91 6.99 2.46
N GLY A 121 -5.46 5.88 2.94
CA GLY A 121 -5.98 5.73 4.31
C GLY A 121 -5.07 4.92 5.21
N TYR A 122 -4.53 3.81 4.73
CA TYR A 122 -3.70 2.91 5.55
C TYR A 122 -2.25 3.37 5.71
N THR A 123 -1.73 4.22 4.82
CA THR A 123 -0.32 4.65 4.87
C THR A 123 -0.15 6.17 4.78
N MET A 124 -0.88 6.84 3.88
CA MET A 124 -0.58 8.21 3.47
C MET A 124 -1.41 9.34 4.10
N PRO A 125 -2.40 9.13 4.98
CA PRO A 125 -3.29 10.22 5.39
C PRO A 125 -2.56 11.34 6.13
N TRP A 126 -1.42 11.04 6.76
CA TRP A 126 -0.63 11.99 7.54
C TRP A 126 0.64 12.44 6.83
N TRP A 127 0.83 12.07 5.56
CA TRP A 127 2.05 12.38 4.81
C TRP A 127 2.19 13.87 4.50
N THR A 128 3.42 14.34 4.62
CA THR A 128 3.87 15.68 4.23
C THR A 128 4.50 15.65 2.85
N TRP A 129 4.92 16.84 2.34
CA TRP A 129 5.67 16.92 1.09
C TRP A 129 6.95 16.07 1.11
N LYS A 130 7.66 16.00 2.24
CA LYS A 130 8.89 15.21 2.37
C LYS A 130 8.65 13.73 2.07
N ASP A 131 7.56 13.17 2.57
CA ASP A 131 7.21 11.76 2.37
C ASP A 131 6.83 11.50 0.90
N TRP A 132 6.04 12.40 0.33
CA TRP A 132 5.65 12.33 -1.08
C TRP A 132 6.83 12.52 -2.03
N GLU A 133 7.73 13.48 -1.79
CA GLU A 133 8.91 13.69 -2.62
C GLU A 133 9.77 12.43 -2.70
N ARG A 134 9.98 11.76 -1.56
CA ARG A 134 10.72 10.50 -1.51
C ARG A 134 10.01 9.38 -2.27
N LEU A 135 8.68 9.25 -2.14
CA LEU A 135 7.93 8.26 -2.89
C LEU A 135 7.98 8.54 -4.40
N ILE A 136 7.85 9.79 -4.82
CA ILE A 136 7.92 10.16 -6.24
C ILE A 136 9.31 9.84 -6.82
N ASP A 137 10.38 10.12 -6.08
CA ASP A 137 11.73 9.74 -6.48
C ASP A 137 11.85 8.20 -6.62
N TRP A 138 11.29 7.43 -5.67
CA TRP A 138 11.24 5.97 -5.76
C TRP A 138 10.39 5.49 -6.95
N MET A 139 9.25 6.10 -7.20
CA MET A 139 8.41 5.78 -8.37
C MET A 139 9.15 5.99 -9.68
N ALA A 140 9.84 7.14 -9.81
CA ALA A 140 10.66 7.42 -11.00
C ALA A 140 11.79 6.40 -11.18
N LEU A 141 12.52 6.07 -10.11
CA LEU A 141 13.59 5.08 -10.10
C LEU A 141 13.10 3.68 -10.49
N ASN A 142 11.85 3.32 -10.22
CA ASN A 142 11.24 2.06 -10.60
C ASN A 142 10.43 2.13 -11.92
N GLY A 143 10.50 3.26 -12.62
CA GLY A 143 9.90 3.45 -13.93
C GLY A 143 8.37 3.56 -13.93
N ILE A 144 7.75 3.87 -12.79
CA ILE A 144 6.32 4.14 -12.70
C ILE A 144 6.02 5.43 -13.46
N ASN A 145 5.03 5.39 -14.34
CA ASN A 145 4.66 6.54 -15.18
C ASN A 145 3.16 6.88 -15.13
N MET A 146 2.38 6.16 -14.31
CA MET A 146 0.94 6.38 -14.11
C MET A 146 0.58 6.22 -12.62
N PRO A 147 0.97 7.16 -11.74
CA PRO A 147 0.58 7.12 -10.34
C PRO A 147 -0.88 7.56 -10.15
N LEU A 148 -1.58 6.95 -9.18
CA LEU A 148 -2.89 7.44 -8.73
C LEU A 148 -2.70 8.71 -7.90
N ALA A 149 -3.29 9.82 -8.30
CA ALA A 149 -3.07 11.15 -7.72
C ALA A 149 -4.39 11.76 -7.22
N ILE A 150 -4.90 11.24 -6.10
CA ILE A 150 -6.23 11.58 -5.55
C ILE A 150 -6.18 12.43 -4.27
N THR A 151 -5.00 12.85 -3.83
CA THR A 151 -4.84 13.78 -2.71
C THR A 151 -5.57 15.09 -3.04
N GLY A 152 -6.25 15.68 -2.04
CA GLY A 152 -6.87 16.99 -2.16
C GLY A 152 -8.11 17.08 -3.07
N GLN A 153 -8.65 15.96 -3.56
CA GLN A 153 -9.88 15.99 -4.37
C GLN A 153 -11.09 16.55 -3.59
N GLU A 154 -11.09 16.46 -2.27
CA GLU A 154 -12.15 17.02 -1.42
C GLU A 154 -12.25 18.54 -1.53
N SER A 155 -11.14 19.24 -1.80
CA SER A 155 -11.16 20.68 -2.06
C SER A 155 -11.87 21.02 -3.39
N VAL A 156 -11.76 20.17 -4.40
CA VAL A 156 -12.52 20.28 -5.65
C VAL A 156 -14.00 20.04 -5.38
N TRP A 157 -14.34 18.95 -4.70
CA TRP A 157 -15.72 18.63 -4.32
C TRP A 157 -16.37 19.72 -3.45
N TYR A 158 -15.62 20.29 -2.51
CA TYR A 158 -16.11 21.38 -1.69
C TYR A 158 -16.56 22.57 -2.54
N ARG A 159 -15.80 22.96 -3.59
CA ARG A 159 -16.17 24.03 -4.52
C ARG A 159 -17.40 23.66 -5.36
N VAL A 160 -17.42 22.43 -5.87
CA VAL A 160 -18.56 21.94 -6.68
C VAL A 160 -19.85 21.95 -5.87
N TRP A 161 -19.85 21.36 -4.68
CA TRP A 161 -21.04 21.31 -3.83
C TRP A 161 -21.50 22.70 -3.36
N THR A 162 -20.56 23.60 -3.09
CA THR A 162 -20.87 25.01 -2.77
C THR A 162 -21.58 25.69 -3.95
N LYS A 163 -21.10 25.52 -5.18
CA LYS A 163 -21.73 26.06 -6.39
C LYS A 163 -23.14 25.50 -6.60
N LEU A 164 -23.36 24.25 -6.23
CA LEU A 164 -24.67 23.60 -6.33
C LEU A 164 -25.59 23.92 -5.14
N GLY A 165 -25.16 24.74 -4.19
CA GLY A 165 -26.00 25.32 -3.15
C GLY A 165 -26.00 24.57 -1.81
N LEU A 166 -25.04 23.65 -1.56
CA LEU A 166 -24.85 23.06 -0.25
C LEU A 166 -24.11 24.05 0.68
N THR A 167 -24.39 23.97 1.96
CA THR A 167 -23.70 24.77 2.99
C THR A 167 -22.34 24.17 3.37
N ASP A 168 -21.44 24.97 3.96
CA ASP A 168 -20.15 24.52 4.49
C ASP A 168 -20.31 23.32 5.44
N GLU A 169 -21.28 23.38 6.34
CA GLU A 169 -21.53 22.32 7.31
C GLU A 169 -22.00 21.03 6.64
N GLU A 170 -22.94 21.10 5.69
CA GLU A 170 -23.42 19.93 4.94
C GLU A 170 -22.27 19.26 4.18
N ILE A 171 -21.43 20.04 3.50
CA ILE A 171 -20.31 19.50 2.70
C ILE A 171 -19.27 18.82 3.59
N ARG A 172 -18.83 19.48 4.67
CA ARG A 172 -17.78 18.93 5.54
C ARG A 172 -18.28 17.73 6.35
N ASN A 173 -19.57 17.70 6.71
CA ASN A 173 -20.17 16.53 7.35
C ASN A 173 -20.32 15.34 6.39
N TYR A 174 -20.58 15.59 5.10
CA TYR A 174 -20.69 14.54 4.07
C TYR A 174 -19.40 13.73 3.92
N PHE A 175 -18.22 14.38 4.00
CA PHE A 175 -16.95 13.68 3.97
C PHE A 175 -16.74 12.83 5.23
N THR A 176 -15.96 11.77 5.08
CA THR A 176 -15.45 11.02 6.25
C THR A 176 -14.27 11.74 6.89
N GLY A 177 -13.83 11.27 8.05
CA GLY A 177 -12.54 11.64 8.60
C GLY A 177 -11.37 11.24 7.69
N PRO A 178 -10.19 11.89 7.85
CA PRO A 178 -9.06 11.77 6.92
C PRO A 178 -8.61 10.34 6.62
N ALA A 179 -8.49 9.50 7.64
CA ALA A 179 -8.05 8.11 7.47
C ALA A 179 -9.05 7.24 6.68
N HIS A 180 -10.32 7.64 6.64
CA HIS A 180 -11.41 6.90 5.99
C HIS A 180 -11.84 7.49 4.63
N LEU A 181 -11.21 8.57 4.17
CA LEU A 181 -11.49 9.17 2.86
C LEU A 181 -11.41 8.19 1.67
N PRO A 182 -10.51 7.18 1.64
CA PRO A 182 -10.52 6.19 0.58
C PRO A 182 -11.88 5.53 0.34
N TRP A 183 -12.57 5.15 1.41
CA TRP A 183 -13.89 4.48 1.31
C TRP A 183 -15.00 5.45 0.98
N HIS A 184 -14.87 6.72 1.35
CA HIS A 184 -15.73 7.79 0.84
C HIS A 184 -15.53 7.97 -0.68
N ARG A 185 -14.26 8.05 -1.14
CA ARG A 185 -13.90 8.20 -2.57
C ARG A 185 -14.38 7.04 -3.43
N MET A 186 -14.44 5.83 -2.87
CA MET A 186 -14.97 4.62 -3.51
C MET A 186 -16.49 4.45 -3.36
N SER A 187 -17.20 5.44 -2.83
CA SER A 187 -18.66 5.41 -2.61
C SER A 187 -19.16 4.36 -1.61
N ASN A 188 -18.30 3.91 -0.69
CA ASN A 188 -18.65 2.91 0.32
C ASN A 188 -19.29 3.52 1.57
N LEU A 189 -18.82 4.70 2.00
CA LEU A 189 -19.06 5.27 3.33
C LEU A 189 -19.15 6.79 3.29
N ASP A 190 -20.17 7.36 3.93
CA ASP A 190 -20.36 8.80 4.12
C ASP A 190 -20.45 9.16 5.60
N TYR A 191 -20.19 10.41 5.96
CA TYR A 191 -20.40 11.02 7.29
C TYR A 191 -19.57 10.45 8.45
N TRP A 192 -18.81 9.38 8.25
CA TRP A 192 -18.07 8.73 9.33
C TRP A 192 -16.90 9.58 9.81
N GLN A 193 -16.87 9.91 11.11
CA GLN A 193 -15.85 10.76 11.74
C GLN A 193 -15.67 12.16 11.12
N GLY A 194 -16.70 12.68 10.42
CA GLY A 194 -16.76 14.11 10.06
C GLY A 194 -17.09 15.00 11.26
N PRO A 195 -17.17 16.34 11.07
CA PRO A 195 -16.89 17.07 9.84
C PRO A 195 -15.41 17.14 9.49
N LEU A 196 -15.08 17.02 8.21
CA LEU A 196 -13.70 17.18 7.75
C LEU A 196 -13.22 18.63 8.01
N PRO A 197 -12.07 18.85 8.67
CA PRO A 197 -11.56 20.18 8.94
C PRO A 197 -11.30 20.99 7.66
N LYS A 198 -11.60 22.29 7.67
CA LYS A 198 -11.36 23.15 6.51
C LYS A 198 -9.87 23.28 6.21
N GLU A 199 -9.04 23.36 7.25
CA GLU A 199 -7.58 23.39 7.13
C GLU A 199 -7.03 22.16 6.43
N TRP A 200 -7.67 20.98 6.59
CA TRP A 200 -7.35 19.78 5.82
C TRP A 200 -7.55 20.00 4.32
N LEU A 201 -8.69 20.57 3.91
CA LEU A 201 -8.98 20.83 2.49
C LEU A 201 -7.91 21.73 1.86
N ASP A 202 -7.53 22.79 2.55
CA ASP A 202 -6.56 23.79 2.05
C ASP A 202 -5.14 23.21 1.98
N THR A 203 -4.72 22.46 3.00
CA THR A 203 -3.38 21.85 3.05
C THR A 203 -3.23 20.72 2.03
N GLN A 204 -4.25 19.87 1.85
CA GLN A 204 -4.21 18.79 0.88
C GLN A 204 -4.27 19.29 -0.56
N GLU A 205 -4.97 20.39 -0.82
CA GLU A 205 -4.92 21.05 -2.13
C GLU A 205 -3.49 21.56 -2.46
N ALA A 206 -2.87 22.23 -1.49
CA ALA A 206 -1.49 22.71 -1.67
C ALA A 206 -0.51 21.56 -1.89
N LEU A 207 -0.67 20.48 -1.15
CA LEU A 207 0.15 19.27 -1.27
C LEU A 207 -0.04 18.61 -2.66
N GLN A 208 -1.29 18.47 -3.12
CA GLN A 208 -1.58 17.87 -4.44
C GLN A 208 -0.95 18.66 -5.59
N LYS A 209 -0.93 19.99 -5.51
CA LYS A 209 -0.25 20.82 -6.52
C LYS A 209 1.24 20.50 -6.61
N GLN A 210 1.92 20.25 -5.48
CA GLN A 210 3.32 19.85 -5.46
C GLN A 210 3.51 18.44 -6.00
N ILE A 211 2.64 17.49 -5.63
CA ILE A 211 2.67 16.09 -6.09
C ILE A 211 2.59 16.04 -7.61
N VAL A 212 1.52 16.56 -8.22
CA VAL A 212 1.33 16.45 -9.67
C VAL A 212 2.40 17.22 -10.46
N ALA A 213 2.90 18.33 -9.93
CA ALA A 213 3.98 19.07 -10.56
C ALA A 213 5.28 18.25 -10.59
N ARG A 214 5.64 17.59 -9.47
CA ARG A 214 6.82 16.73 -9.39
C ARG A 214 6.68 15.46 -10.24
N GLU A 215 5.51 14.81 -10.22
CA GLU A 215 5.24 13.63 -11.05
C GLU A 215 5.44 13.96 -12.54
N ARG A 216 4.93 15.10 -13.01
CA ARG A 216 5.11 15.55 -14.41
C ARG A 216 6.57 15.90 -14.75
N GLN A 217 7.36 16.39 -13.77
CA GLN A 217 8.81 16.59 -13.97
C GLN A 217 9.54 15.29 -14.34
N PHE A 218 9.04 14.14 -13.84
CA PHE A 218 9.56 12.81 -14.20
C PHE A 218 8.74 12.14 -15.30
N ASN A 219 8.04 12.90 -16.15
CA ASN A 219 7.24 12.41 -17.27
C ASN A 219 6.18 11.35 -16.86
N MET A 220 5.73 11.40 -15.61
CA MET A 220 4.57 10.64 -15.17
C MET A 220 3.29 11.35 -15.60
N ARG A 221 2.23 10.57 -15.77
CA ARG A 221 0.89 11.05 -16.05
C ARG A 221 0.01 10.77 -14.82
N PRO A 222 -0.14 11.76 -13.91
CA PRO A 222 -1.01 11.63 -12.74
C PRO A 222 -2.43 11.21 -13.12
N ILE A 223 -2.95 10.17 -12.47
CA ILE A 223 -4.33 9.74 -12.64
C ILE A 223 -5.20 10.51 -11.66
N LEU A 224 -5.88 11.51 -12.15
CA LEU A 224 -6.81 12.32 -11.38
C LEU A 224 -8.21 11.69 -11.37
N PRO A 225 -9.06 11.93 -10.33
CA PRO A 225 -10.40 11.37 -10.29
C PRO A 225 -11.37 12.05 -11.27
N ALA A 226 -12.45 11.35 -11.60
CA ALA A 226 -13.64 11.90 -12.23
C ALA A 226 -14.88 11.53 -11.43
N PHE A 227 -16.00 12.17 -11.73
CA PHE A 227 -17.29 11.89 -11.09
C PHE A 227 -17.85 10.53 -11.56
N ALA A 228 -18.12 9.66 -10.61
CA ALA A 228 -18.65 8.31 -10.86
C ALA A 228 -20.11 8.11 -10.38
N GLY A 229 -20.76 9.16 -9.88
CA GLY A 229 -22.16 9.11 -9.43
C GLY A 229 -22.38 9.29 -7.93
N HIS A 230 -21.31 9.30 -7.10
CA HIS A 230 -21.41 9.47 -5.65
C HIS A 230 -21.76 10.90 -5.27
N VAL A 231 -22.86 11.10 -4.53
CA VAL A 231 -23.40 12.43 -4.19
C VAL A 231 -23.85 12.51 -2.73
N PRO A 232 -23.82 13.70 -2.09
CA PRO A 232 -24.40 13.91 -0.78
C PRO A 232 -25.94 13.79 -0.81
N SER A 233 -26.51 13.22 0.25
CA SER A 233 -27.98 13.06 0.39
C SER A 233 -28.74 14.39 0.36
N GLU A 234 -28.10 15.46 0.84
CA GLU A 234 -28.62 16.84 0.94
C GLU A 234 -28.93 17.43 -0.44
N LEU A 235 -28.32 16.89 -1.50
CA LEU A 235 -28.55 17.33 -2.87
C LEU A 235 -30.05 17.19 -3.28
N LYS A 236 -30.77 16.20 -2.71
CA LYS A 236 -32.22 16.04 -2.90
C LYS A 236 -33.06 17.25 -2.45
N ARG A 237 -32.57 17.98 -1.45
CA ARG A 237 -33.25 19.21 -0.97
C ARG A 237 -33.22 20.31 -2.04
N ILE A 238 -32.13 20.36 -2.82
CA ILE A 238 -31.90 21.38 -3.84
C ILE A 238 -32.46 20.91 -5.19
N TYR A 239 -32.32 19.66 -5.51
CA TYR A 239 -32.75 19.00 -6.76
C TYR A 239 -33.71 17.84 -6.44
N PRO A 240 -34.99 18.15 -6.05
CA PRO A 240 -35.92 17.11 -5.59
C PRO A 240 -36.28 16.09 -6.67
N GLU A 241 -36.18 16.45 -7.96
CA GLU A 241 -36.48 15.58 -9.11
C GLU A 241 -35.28 14.70 -9.51
N ALA A 242 -34.08 14.93 -8.94
CA ALA A 242 -32.87 14.16 -9.27
C ALA A 242 -33.04 12.69 -8.86
N LYS A 243 -32.65 11.80 -9.77
CA LYS A 243 -32.71 10.35 -9.56
C LYS A 243 -31.57 9.86 -8.68
N ILE A 244 -31.65 10.15 -7.39
CA ILE A 244 -30.65 9.76 -6.39
C ILE A 244 -31.17 8.55 -5.61
N SER A 245 -30.39 7.46 -5.65
CA SER A 245 -30.66 6.21 -4.92
C SER A 245 -29.74 6.11 -3.71
N ARG A 246 -30.26 5.52 -2.62
CA ARG A 246 -29.42 5.13 -1.48
C ARG A 246 -28.77 3.79 -1.80
N MET A 247 -27.44 3.69 -1.64
CA MET A 247 -26.67 2.49 -1.94
C MET A 247 -26.86 1.40 -0.87
N SER A 248 -26.37 0.19 -1.13
CA SER A 248 -26.33 -0.89 -0.14
C SER A 248 -25.49 -0.51 1.08
N SER A 249 -25.71 -1.19 2.22
CA SER A 249 -24.83 -1.05 3.38
C SER A 249 -23.46 -1.67 3.08
N TRP A 250 -22.41 -1.07 3.61
CA TRP A 250 -21.05 -1.53 3.45
C TRP A 250 -20.37 -1.73 4.81
N GLY A 251 -19.48 -2.74 4.92
CA GLY A 251 -18.61 -2.96 6.07
C GLY A 251 -19.31 -3.12 7.43
N GLY A 252 -20.64 -3.33 7.47
CA GLY A 252 -21.41 -3.41 8.71
C GLY A 252 -21.74 -2.08 9.38
N PHE A 253 -21.50 -0.95 8.68
CA PHE A 253 -21.86 0.38 9.18
C PHE A 253 -23.38 0.57 9.24
N GLU A 254 -23.81 1.41 10.21
CA GLU A 254 -25.21 1.79 10.34
C GLU A 254 -25.75 2.51 9.10
N ASP A 255 -27.05 2.43 8.92
CA ASP A 255 -27.78 3.01 7.78
C ASP A 255 -27.50 4.49 7.54
N LYS A 256 -27.22 5.29 8.59
CA LYS A 256 -26.92 6.73 8.47
C LYS A 256 -25.62 7.02 7.70
N TYR A 257 -24.74 6.03 7.56
CA TYR A 257 -23.44 6.16 6.86
C TYR A 257 -23.47 5.63 5.43
N ARG A 258 -24.64 5.19 4.94
CA ARG A 258 -24.77 4.69 3.56
C ARG A 258 -24.66 5.83 2.56
N SER A 259 -23.91 5.58 1.51
CA SER A 259 -23.72 6.50 0.39
C SER A 259 -24.96 6.62 -0.50
N HIS A 260 -24.94 7.62 -1.38
CA HIS A 260 -25.99 7.88 -2.36
C HIS A 260 -25.40 7.98 -3.76
N PHE A 261 -26.18 7.53 -4.74
CA PHE A 261 -25.76 7.44 -6.14
C PHE A 261 -26.77 8.17 -7.04
N LEU A 262 -26.24 9.09 -7.84
CA LEU A 262 -27.01 9.78 -8.89
C LEU A 262 -26.97 8.95 -10.17
N ASP A 263 -28.15 8.65 -10.73
CA ASP A 263 -28.27 7.92 -12.00
C ASP A 263 -27.50 8.66 -13.10
N PRO A 264 -26.57 8.00 -13.83
CA PRO A 264 -25.82 8.62 -14.93
C PRO A 264 -26.69 9.15 -16.07
N LEU A 265 -27.93 8.69 -16.17
CA LEU A 265 -28.92 9.19 -17.14
C LEU A 265 -29.64 10.48 -16.68
N ASP A 266 -29.44 10.91 -15.44
CA ASP A 266 -29.99 12.18 -14.95
C ASP A 266 -29.17 13.35 -15.50
N PRO A 267 -29.83 14.42 -16.03
CA PRO A 267 -29.13 15.59 -16.56
C PRO A 267 -28.16 16.25 -15.56
N LEU A 268 -28.44 16.16 -14.27
CA LEU A 268 -27.57 16.69 -13.21
C LEU A 268 -26.23 16.01 -13.19
N PHE A 269 -26.12 14.72 -13.61
CA PHE A 269 -24.86 13.99 -13.66
C PHE A 269 -23.82 14.69 -14.55
N ALA A 270 -24.20 15.03 -15.78
CA ALA A 270 -23.32 15.74 -16.71
C ALA A 270 -22.93 17.14 -16.20
N THR A 271 -23.83 17.81 -15.48
CA THR A 271 -23.55 19.11 -14.85
C THR A 271 -22.50 18.98 -13.77
N ILE A 272 -22.63 17.99 -12.87
CA ILE A 272 -21.66 17.74 -11.79
C ILE A 272 -20.30 17.35 -12.38
N GLN A 273 -20.29 16.43 -13.36
CA GLN A 273 -19.05 16.02 -14.03
C GLN A 273 -18.31 17.22 -14.64
N LYS A 274 -19.05 18.10 -15.31
CA LYS A 274 -18.47 19.31 -15.90
C LYS A 274 -17.83 20.22 -14.83
N GLU A 275 -18.62 20.58 -13.81
CA GLU A 275 -18.11 21.44 -12.74
C GLU A 275 -16.89 20.83 -12.04
N PHE A 276 -16.89 19.53 -11.83
CA PHE A 276 -15.77 18.83 -11.17
C PHE A 276 -14.52 18.86 -12.05
N LEU A 277 -14.58 18.43 -13.30
CA LEU A 277 -13.43 18.37 -14.19
C LEU A 277 -12.87 19.76 -14.51
N GLU A 278 -13.72 20.77 -14.67
CA GLU A 278 -13.28 22.17 -14.89
C GLU A 278 -12.53 22.72 -13.66
N GLU A 279 -13.07 22.54 -12.44
CA GLU A 279 -12.39 22.97 -11.21
C GLU A 279 -11.09 22.19 -10.97
N GLN A 280 -11.11 20.86 -11.17
CA GLN A 280 -9.91 20.04 -11.04
C GLN A 280 -8.81 20.45 -12.02
N THR A 281 -9.15 20.65 -13.28
CA THR A 281 -8.19 21.08 -14.32
C THR A 281 -7.61 22.43 -13.99
N LYS A 282 -8.40 23.37 -13.48
CA LYS A 282 -7.92 24.68 -13.02
C LYS A 282 -6.94 24.58 -11.87
N LEU A 283 -7.12 23.64 -10.93
CA LEU A 283 -6.28 23.48 -9.74
C LEU A 283 -5.01 22.66 -9.99
N PHE A 284 -5.15 21.57 -10.73
CA PHE A 284 -4.13 20.52 -10.85
C PHE A 284 -3.69 20.24 -12.30
N GLY A 285 -4.33 20.86 -13.29
CA GLY A 285 -4.10 20.52 -14.70
C GLY A 285 -4.78 19.21 -15.10
N THR A 286 -4.42 18.67 -16.26
CA THR A 286 -4.90 17.37 -16.73
C THR A 286 -3.83 16.65 -17.54
N ASP A 287 -3.86 15.31 -17.49
CA ASP A 287 -3.09 14.39 -18.33
C ASP A 287 -4.04 13.51 -19.17
N HIS A 288 -5.29 13.91 -19.26
CA HIS A 288 -6.38 13.28 -20.02
C HIS A 288 -6.67 11.82 -19.61
N ILE A 289 -6.31 11.41 -18.39
CA ILE A 289 -6.63 10.11 -17.82
C ILE A 289 -7.29 10.32 -16.47
N TYR A 290 -8.51 9.78 -16.32
CA TYR A 290 -9.32 10.00 -15.14
C TYR A 290 -9.78 8.68 -14.52
N GLY A 291 -9.55 8.51 -13.21
CA GLY A 291 -10.04 7.38 -12.43
C GLY A 291 -11.51 7.58 -12.04
N ALA A 292 -12.36 6.61 -12.37
CA ALA A 292 -13.73 6.58 -11.91
C ALA A 292 -14.19 5.12 -11.74
N ASP A 293 -14.71 4.81 -10.55
CA ASP A 293 -15.02 3.44 -10.15
C ASP A 293 -16.47 3.33 -9.66
N PRO A 294 -17.47 3.42 -10.58
CA PRO A 294 -18.86 3.22 -10.21
C PRO A 294 -19.10 1.79 -9.71
N PHE A 295 -19.95 1.65 -8.70
CA PHE A 295 -20.37 0.35 -8.15
C PHE A 295 -19.25 -0.49 -7.51
N ASN A 296 -18.18 0.14 -7.03
CA ASN A 296 -17.15 -0.59 -6.29
C ASN A 296 -17.68 -1.07 -4.94
N GLU A 297 -17.78 -2.38 -4.74
CA GLU A 297 -18.33 -3.04 -3.53
C GLU A 297 -19.74 -2.58 -3.10
N VAL A 298 -20.47 -1.96 -4.00
CA VAL A 298 -21.87 -1.55 -3.82
C VAL A 298 -22.69 -1.94 -5.06
N ALA A 299 -23.90 -2.47 -4.83
CA ALA A 299 -24.74 -2.95 -5.92
C ALA A 299 -25.23 -1.79 -6.81
N PRO A 300 -25.19 -1.92 -8.15
CA PRO A 300 -25.82 -0.96 -9.04
C PRO A 300 -27.36 -0.95 -8.84
N PRO A 301 -28.06 0.13 -9.22
CA PRO A 301 -29.52 0.20 -9.17
C PRO A 301 -30.23 -0.90 -9.97
N SER A 302 -29.60 -1.41 -11.03
CA SER A 302 -30.09 -2.54 -11.82
C SER A 302 -28.93 -3.39 -12.35
N TRP A 303 -29.14 -4.70 -12.39
CA TRP A 303 -28.22 -5.68 -12.96
C TRP A 303 -28.53 -6.01 -14.42
N GLU A 304 -29.50 -5.33 -15.06
CA GLU A 304 -29.80 -5.55 -16.47
C GLU A 304 -28.63 -5.06 -17.34
N PRO A 305 -28.14 -5.89 -18.30
CA PRO A 305 -27.00 -5.55 -19.14
C PRO A 305 -27.17 -4.22 -19.89
N GLU A 306 -28.38 -3.92 -20.37
CA GLU A 306 -28.70 -2.65 -21.03
C GLU A 306 -28.54 -1.44 -20.09
N PHE A 307 -28.96 -1.56 -18.83
CA PHE A 307 -28.77 -0.51 -17.83
C PHE A 307 -27.28 -0.25 -17.58
N LEU A 308 -26.50 -1.32 -17.37
CA LEU A 308 -25.06 -1.24 -17.13
C LEU A 308 -24.33 -0.61 -18.33
N ALA A 309 -24.68 -0.99 -19.56
CA ALA A 309 -24.16 -0.39 -20.79
C ALA A 309 -24.48 1.10 -20.88
N ASN A 310 -25.73 1.48 -20.59
CA ASN A 310 -26.14 2.89 -20.60
C ASN A 310 -25.40 3.69 -19.53
N CYS A 311 -25.19 3.14 -18.31
CA CYS A 311 -24.41 3.79 -17.27
C CYS A 311 -22.98 4.10 -17.75
N SER A 312 -22.22 3.09 -18.17
CA SER A 312 -20.82 3.29 -18.59
C SER A 312 -20.70 4.24 -19.80
N LYS A 313 -21.63 4.13 -20.77
CA LYS A 313 -21.69 5.04 -21.92
C LYS A 313 -21.86 6.49 -21.48
N HIS A 314 -22.83 6.79 -20.59
CA HIS A 314 -23.11 8.16 -20.16
C HIS A 314 -22.02 8.73 -19.25
N ILE A 315 -21.44 7.92 -18.36
CA ILE A 315 -20.28 8.33 -17.58
C ILE A 315 -19.15 8.77 -18.51
N TYR A 316 -18.79 7.94 -19.50
CA TYR A 316 -17.73 8.29 -20.43
C TYR A 316 -18.07 9.51 -21.30
N GLN A 317 -19.29 9.59 -21.82
CA GLN A 317 -19.74 10.76 -22.59
C GLN A 317 -19.72 12.06 -21.79
N SER A 318 -20.03 12.01 -20.50
CA SER A 318 -19.95 13.19 -19.63
C SER A 318 -18.51 13.67 -19.43
N MET A 319 -17.51 12.75 -19.39
CA MET A 319 -16.09 13.10 -19.37
C MET A 319 -15.65 13.77 -20.67
N THR A 320 -15.98 13.13 -21.82
CA THR A 320 -15.55 13.64 -23.14
C THR A 320 -16.24 14.91 -23.59
N HIS A 321 -17.37 15.25 -22.98
CA HIS A 321 -17.99 16.54 -23.19
C HIS A 321 -17.15 17.72 -22.65
N VAL A 322 -16.37 17.45 -21.62
CA VAL A 322 -15.45 18.43 -21.00
C VAL A 322 -14.04 18.30 -21.56
N ASP A 323 -13.53 17.09 -21.68
CA ASP A 323 -12.21 16.77 -22.19
C ASP A 323 -12.33 15.73 -23.32
N PRO A 324 -12.31 16.17 -24.60
CA PRO A 324 -12.45 15.27 -25.76
C PRO A 324 -11.38 14.17 -25.85
N ASP A 325 -10.22 14.38 -25.22
CA ASP A 325 -9.10 13.43 -25.19
C ASP A 325 -9.18 12.45 -24.02
N ALA A 326 -10.18 12.56 -23.15
CA ALA A 326 -10.34 11.76 -21.95
C ALA A 326 -10.21 10.25 -22.21
N THR A 327 -9.45 9.61 -21.36
CA THR A 327 -9.37 8.17 -21.18
C THR A 327 -9.87 7.86 -19.76
N TRP A 328 -10.82 6.95 -19.64
CA TRP A 328 -11.33 6.49 -18.35
C TRP A 328 -10.44 5.33 -17.83
N LEU A 329 -9.91 5.45 -16.61
CA LEU A 329 -9.25 4.36 -15.91
C LEU A 329 -10.19 3.79 -14.86
N GLN A 330 -10.35 2.46 -14.85
CA GLN A 330 -11.21 1.76 -13.89
C GLN A 330 -10.51 0.57 -13.27
N MET A 331 -10.65 0.39 -11.95
CA MET A 331 -10.27 -0.85 -11.28
C MET A 331 -11.29 -1.96 -11.57
N THR A 332 -10.81 -3.19 -11.63
CA THR A 332 -11.66 -4.37 -11.88
C THR A 332 -11.95 -5.18 -10.61
N TRP A 333 -11.72 -4.60 -9.44
CA TRP A 333 -12.01 -5.24 -8.16
C TRP A 333 -13.45 -5.74 -8.06
N LEU A 334 -14.43 -4.94 -8.53
CA LEU A 334 -15.84 -5.33 -8.58
C LEU A 334 -16.06 -6.61 -9.40
N PHE A 335 -15.32 -6.84 -10.48
CA PHE A 335 -15.44 -8.06 -11.29
C PHE A 335 -14.80 -9.28 -10.64
N TYR A 336 -13.96 -9.08 -9.63
CA TYR A 336 -13.37 -10.13 -8.81
C TYR A 336 -14.23 -10.44 -7.59
N ILE A 337 -14.53 -9.45 -6.75
CA ILE A 337 -15.17 -9.66 -5.45
C ILE A 337 -16.63 -10.11 -5.59
N ASP A 338 -17.35 -9.53 -6.54
CA ASP A 338 -18.75 -9.84 -6.85
C ASP A 338 -18.91 -10.64 -8.15
N ARG A 339 -17.97 -11.52 -8.43
CA ARG A 339 -17.92 -12.30 -9.68
C ARG A 339 -19.22 -13.04 -10.00
N HIS A 340 -19.95 -13.47 -8.96
CA HIS A 340 -21.23 -14.16 -9.10
C HIS A 340 -22.37 -13.24 -9.61
N LEU A 341 -22.25 -11.93 -9.39
CA LEU A 341 -23.18 -10.89 -9.89
C LEU A 341 -22.69 -10.30 -11.22
N TRP A 342 -21.40 -10.03 -11.35
CA TRP A 342 -20.76 -9.55 -12.57
C TRP A 342 -20.49 -10.71 -13.54
N THR A 343 -21.55 -11.27 -14.14
CA THR A 343 -21.42 -12.30 -15.20
C THR A 343 -20.70 -11.74 -16.42
N ASN A 344 -20.15 -12.62 -17.29
CA ASN A 344 -19.48 -12.18 -18.49
C ASN A 344 -20.38 -11.29 -19.39
N GLU A 345 -21.66 -11.60 -19.49
CA GLU A 345 -22.64 -10.80 -20.24
C GLU A 345 -22.75 -9.36 -19.69
N ARG A 346 -22.81 -9.21 -18.39
CA ARG A 346 -22.88 -7.90 -17.72
C ARG A 346 -21.58 -7.11 -17.86
N VAL A 347 -20.44 -7.77 -17.67
CA VAL A 347 -19.11 -7.17 -17.85
C VAL A 347 -18.94 -6.74 -19.31
N GLU A 348 -19.29 -7.59 -20.28
CA GLU A 348 -19.19 -7.27 -21.71
C GLU A 348 -20.06 -6.07 -22.07
N ALA A 349 -21.31 -6.04 -21.61
CA ALA A 349 -22.24 -4.94 -21.85
C ALA A 349 -21.69 -3.62 -21.30
N PHE A 350 -21.19 -3.64 -20.06
CA PHE A 350 -20.59 -2.47 -19.41
C PHE A 350 -19.35 -1.97 -20.16
N LEU A 351 -18.43 -2.86 -20.53
CA LEU A 351 -17.16 -2.47 -21.15
C LEU A 351 -17.30 -2.03 -22.61
N LYS A 352 -18.10 -2.75 -23.41
CA LYS A 352 -18.27 -2.45 -24.85
C LYS A 352 -19.08 -1.19 -25.15
N ALA A 353 -19.76 -0.63 -24.16
CA ALA A 353 -20.49 0.64 -24.31
C ALA A 353 -19.56 1.86 -24.34
N VAL A 354 -18.30 1.71 -23.94
CA VAL A 354 -17.25 2.72 -24.06
C VAL A 354 -16.40 2.40 -25.31
N PRO A 355 -16.00 3.42 -26.13
CA PRO A 355 -15.17 3.17 -27.30
C PRO A 355 -13.88 2.40 -26.93
N GLN A 356 -13.43 1.53 -27.84
CA GLN A 356 -12.17 0.82 -27.67
C GLN A 356 -11.02 1.80 -27.48
N ASP A 357 -10.04 1.44 -26.66
CA ASP A 357 -8.88 2.26 -26.24
C ASP A 357 -9.19 3.50 -25.41
N LYS A 358 -10.45 3.70 -25.01
CA LYS A 358 -10.86 4.82 -24.17
C LYS A 358 -11.24 4.42 -22.74
N LEU A 359 -11.22 3.13 -22.43
CA LEU A 359 -11.39 2.58 -21.09
C LEU A 359 -10.20 1.69 -20.77
N LEU A 360 -9.33 2.13 -19.88
CA LEU A 360 -8.14 1.40 -19.42
C LEU A 360 -8.46 0.70 -18.10
N LEU A 361 -8.24 -0.60 -18.04
CA LEU A 361 -8.61 -1.42 -16.89
C LEU A 361 -7.40 -1.83 -16.06
N LEU A 362 -7.56 -1.84 -14.74
CA LEU A 362 -6.58 -2.41 -13.81
C LEU A 362 -7.05 -3.80 -13.39
N ASP A 363 -6.41 -4.87 -13.89
CA ASP A 363 -6.67 -6.22 -13.39
C ASP A 363 -6.04 -6.37 -12.01
N TYR A 364 -6.85 -6.26 -10.97
CA TYR A 364 -6.49 -5.68 -9.69
C TYR A 364 -5.72 -6.61 -8.75
N TYR A 365 -5.87 -7.96 -8.87
CA TYR A 365 -5.32 -8.93 -7.93
C TYR A 365 -4.74 -10.15 -8.67
N CYS A 366 -3.87 -9.90 -9.65
CA CYS A 366 -3.40 -10.90 -10.60
C CYS A 366 -2.49 -11.97 -10.00
N GLU A 367 -1.82 -11.72 -8.87
CA GLU A 367 -1.05 -12.76 -8.18
C GLU A 367 -1.92 -13.87 -7.59
N ASN A 368 -3.22 -13.61 -7.41
CA ASN A 368 -4.21 -14.59 -6.99
C ASN A 368 -5.13 -14.97 -8.13
N THR A 369 -5.88 -14.01 -8.69
CA THR A 369 -6.89 -14.24 -9.72
C THR A 369 -6.71 -13.29 -10.88
N GLU A 370 -6.46 -13.81 -12.07
CA GLU A 370 -6.32 -13.04 -13.30
C GLU A 370 -7.69 -12.98 -14.01
N VAL A 371 -8.42 -11.88 -13.81
CA VAL A 371 -9.78 -11.69 -14.38
C VAL A 371 -9.73 -11.58 -15.91
N TRP A 372 -8.63 -11.07 -16.47
CA TRP A 372 -8.45 -11.00 -17.92
C TRP A 372 -8.61 -12.37 -18.64
N LYS A 373 -8.23 -13.47 -17.96
CA LYS A 373 -8.44 -14.83 -18.49
C LYS A 373 -9.91 -15.28 -18.49
N GLN A 374 -10.70 -14.72 -17.58
CA GLN A 374 -12.10 -15.09 -17.39
C GLN A 374 -13.06 -14.27 -18.26
N THR A 375 -12.59 -13.15 -18.83
CA THR A 375 -13.36 -12.15 -19.56
C THR A 375 -12.88 -12.01 -21.02
N ASP A 376 -12.29 -13.05 -21.60
CA ASP A 376 -11.67 -12.98 -22.93
C ASP A 376 -10.88 -11.69 -23.15
N ARG A 377 -9.89 -11.43 -22.26
CA ARG A 377 -9.06 -10.22 -22.25
C ARG A 377 -9.88 -8.95 -22.21
N TYR A 378 -10.88 -8.90 -21.31
CA TYR A 378 -11.77 -7.74 -21.15
C TYR A 378 -12.48 -7.33 -22.46
N PHE A 379 -12.81 -8.33 -23.28
CA PHE A 379 -13.50 -8.13 -24.57
C PHE A 379 -12.86 -7.08 -25.49
N GLY A 380 -11.53 -6.95 -25.41
CA GLY A 380 -10.71 -6.06 -26.24
C GLY A 380 -10.40 -4.69 -25.66
N GLN A 381 -10.92 -4.34 -24.50
CA GLN A 381 -10.49 -3.10 -23.81
C GLN A 381 -9.05 -3.24 -23.28
N PRO A 382 -8.22 -2.17 -23.34
CA PRO A 382 -6.87 -2.20 -22.82
C PRO A 382 -6.85 -2.42 -21.30
N TYR A 383 -5.85 -3.19 -20.81
CA TYR A 383 -5.72 -3.50 -19.40
C TYR A 383 -4.26 -3.61 -18.96
N LEU A 384 -4.05 -3.42 -17.66
CA LEU A 384 -2.80 -3.65 -16.96
C LEU A 384 -2.93 -4.87 -16.05
N TRP A 385 -1.89 -5.69 -16.00
CA TRP A 385 -1.72 -6.75 -15.02
C TRP A 385 -1.19 -6.13 -13.71
N CYS A 386 -1.95 -6.20 -12.62
CA CYS A 386 -1.60 -5.53 -11.37
C CYS A 386 -1.35 -6.52 -10.23
N TYR A 387 -0.29 -6.26 -9.47
CA TYR A 387 0.05 -6.93 -8.23
C TYR A 387 -0.53 -6.14 -7.04
N LEU A 388 -1.36 -6.77 -6.20
CA LEU A 388 -1.93 -6.14 -5.03
C LEU A 388 -0.99 -6.28 -3.82
N GLY A 389 -0.68 -7.50 -3.42
CA GLY A 389 0.38 -7.82 -2.47
C GLY A 389 0.12 -7.49 -1.00
N ASN A 390 -0.87 -6.64 -0.69
CA ASN A 390 -1.15 -6.23 0.68
C ASN A 390 -2.61 -5.80 0.87
N PHE A 391 -3.23 -6.25 1.95
CA PHE A 391 -4.59 -5.87 2.36
C PHE A 391 -4.54 -5.14 3.71
N GLY A 392 -5.20 -3.99 3.82
CA GLY A 392 -5.27 -3.21 5.05
C GLY A 392 -3.93 -2.68 5.55
N GLY A 393 -2.86 -2.84 4.79
CA GLY A 393 -1.49 -2.60 5.25
C GLY A 393 -1.05 -3.60 6.32
N ASN A 394 -1.64 -4.80 6.39
CA ASN A 394 -1.24 -5.85 7.32
C ASN A 394 0.24 -6.24 7.15
N THR A 395 0.82 -6.82 8.19
CA THR A 395 2.27 -7.07 8.24
C THR A 395 2.68 -8.54 8.10
N MET A 396 1.86 -9.36 7.47
CA MET A 396 2.19 -10.77 7.20
C MET A 396 3.26 -10.89 6.10
N LEU A 397 4.29 -11.72 6.32
CA LEU A 397 5.20 -12.11 5.24
C LEU A 397 4.46 -13.02 4.26
N ALA A 398 4.16 -12.50 3.09
CA ALA A 398 3.45 -13.18 2.02
C ALA A 398 3.90 -12.63 0.65
N GLY A 399 3.63 -13.38 -0.39
CA GLY A 399 3.99 -13.06 -1.76
C GLY A 399 4.39 -14.34 -2.50
N ASN A 400 3.80 -14.59 -3.66
CA ASN A 400 4.11 -15.77 -4.45
C ASN A 400 5.08 -15.42 -5.58
N THR A 401 6.29 -14.99 -5.22
CA THR A 401 7.27 -14.37 -6.13
C THR A 401 7.50 -15.18 -7.41
N LYS A 402 7.68 -16.51 -7.31
CA LYS A 402 7.87 -17.39 -8.46
C LYS A 402 6.66 -17.41 -9.40
N GLU A 403 5.46 -17.46 -8.81
CA GLU A 403 4.22 -17.49 -9.58
C GLU A 403 3.94 -16.13 -10.22
N VAL A 404 4.21 -15.03 -9.51
CA VAL A 404 4.13 -13.65 -10.05
C VAL A 404 5.02 -13.52 -11.29
N GLY A 405 6.29 -13.94 -11.22
CA GLY A 405 7.19 -13.94 -12.38
C GLY A 405 6.64 -14.72 -13.57
N LYS A 406 6.13 -15.93 -13.34
CA LYS A 406 5.51 -16.75 -14.40
C LYS A 406 4.27 -16.10 -15.01
N ARG A 407 3.40 -15.52 -14.19
CA ARG A 407 2.16 -14.86 -14.65
C ARG A 407 2.46 -13.62 -15.47
N ILE A 408 3.45 -12.83 -15.05
CA ILE A 408 3.91 -11.67 -15.83
C ILE A 408 4.47 -12.12 -17.20
N GLU A 409 5.30 -13.14 -17.27
CA GLU A 409 5.78 -13.66 -18.55
C GLU A 409 4.63 -14.24 -19.40
N ASN A 410 3.65 -14.89 -18.75
CA ASN A 410 2.47 -15.38 -19.44
C ASN A 410 1.61 -14.26 -20.04
N VAL A 411 1.39 -13.16 -19.33
CA VAL A 411 0.59 -12.05 -19.87
C VAL A 411 1.31 -11.33 -21.00
N TYR A 412 2.62 -11.21 -20.98
CA TYR A 412 3.40 -10.69 -22.11
C TYR A 412 3.25 -11.58 -23.37
N THR A 413 3.11 -12.88 -23.19
CA THR A 413 3.01 -13.84 -24.31
C THR A 413 1.57 -14.00 -24.80
N ASN A 414 0.60 -14.06 -23.89
CA ASN A 414 -0.78 -14.50 -24.15
C ASN A 414 -1.85 -13.43 -23.85
N GLY A 415 -1.46 -12.27 -23.32
CA GLY A 415 -2.38 -11.21 -22.92
C GLY A 415 -3.12 -10.50 -24.05
N GLY A 416 -2.69 -10.71 -25.30
CA GLY A 416 -3.27 -10.08 -26.47
C GLY A 416 -2.69 -8.70 -26.78
N GLU A 417 -3.13 -8.10 -27.89
CA GLU A 417 -2.67 -6.78 -28.32
C GLU A 417 -3.14 -5.65 -27.40
N ASN A 418 -4.22 -5.89 -26.67
CA ASN A 418 -4.80 -4.95 -25.68
C ASN A 418 -4.16 -5.04 -24.30
N PHE A 419 -3.19 -5.94 -24.06
CA PHE A 419 -2.35 -5.88 -22.87
C PHE A 419 -1.47 -4.63 -22.94
N SER A 420 -1.63 -3.72 -21.98
CA SER A 420 -1.07 -2.37 -22.01
C SER A 420 0.08 -2.15 -21.04
N GLY A 421 0.21 -2.97 -20.00
CA GLY A 421 1.30 -2.79 -19.04
C GLY A 421 1.15 -3.50 -17.71
N LEU A 422 2.03 -3.14 -16.78
CA LEU A 422 2.07 -3.67 -15.43
C LEU A 422 1.65 -2.59 -14.42
N GLY A 423 1.16 -3.04 -13.26
CA GLY A 423 0.85 -2.13 -12.16
C GLY A 423 0.97 -2.79 -10.81
N SER A 424 0.82 -1.98 -9.77
CA SER A 424 0.59 -2.45 -8.41
C SER A 424 -0.49 -1.62 -7.72
N THR A 425 -1.39 -2.33 -7.05
CA THR A 425 -2.63 -1.81 -6.45
C THR A 425 -2.68 -2.10 -4.95
N LEU A 426 -1.55 -1.95 -4.28
CA LEU A 426 -1.35 -2.23 -2.86
C LEU A 426 -2.27 -1.38 -1.96
N GLU A 427 -2.85 -1.96 -0.94
CA GLU A 427 -3.65 -1.20 0.03
C GLU A 427 -2.79 -0.45 1.07
N GLY A 428 -1.55 -0.88 1.29
CA GLY A 428 -0.63 -0.21 2.19
C GLY A 428 0.81 -0.63 1.92
N PHE A 429 1.77 0.15 2.43
CA PHE A 429 3.20 -0.15 2.32
C PHE A 429 3.66 -1.14 3.41
N ASP A 430 4.74 -0.94 4.06
CA ASP A 430 5.25 -1.56 5.29
C ASP A 430 5.63 -3.03 5.24
N VAL A 431 5.14 -3.83 4.29
CA VAL A 431 5.40 -5.27 4.20
C VAL A 431 5.82 -5.67 2.81
N ASN A 432 6.83 -6.53 2.74
CA ASN A 432 7.31 -7.11 1.48
C ASN A 432 7.62 -6.07 0.37
N PRO A 433 8.27 -4.93 0.69
CA PRO A 433 8.45 -3.83 -0.28
C PRO A 433 9.25 -4.26 -1.52
N PHE A 434 10.12 -5.28 -1.42
CA PHE A 434 10.87 -5.82 -2.56
C PHE A 434 9.97 -6.39 -3.65
N MET A 435 8.74 -6.84 -3.33
CA MET A 435 7.82 -7.38 -4.32
C MET A 435 7.39 -6.34 -5.35
N TYR A 436 7.25 -5.08 -4.95
CA TYR A 436 6.93 -3.99 -5.88
C TYR A 436 8.10 -3.68 -6.80
N GLU A 437 9.32 -3.66 -6.26
CA GLU A 437 10.55 -3.54 -7.07
C GLU A 437 10.67 -4.72 -8.05
N TYR A 438 10.37 -5.94 -7.59
CA TYR A 438 10.39 -7.14 -8.43
C TYR A 438 9.41 -7.04 -9.61
N VAL A 439 8.17 -6.65 -9.36
CA VAL A 439 7.14 -6.49 -10.40
C VAL A 439 7.57 -5.45 -11.45
N PHE A 440 8.02 -4.27 -11.01
CA PHE A 440 8.42 -3.22 -11.95
C PHE A 440 9.74 -3.54 -12.68
N SER A 441 10.62 -4.36 -12.10
CA SER A 441 11.80 -4.84 -12.83
C SER A 441 11.44 -5.65 -14.07
N LYS A 442 10.28 -6.33 -14.07
CA LYS A 442 9.77 -7.10 -15.23
C LYS A 442 9.22 -6.22 -16.37
N ALA A 443 9.09 -4.91 -16.13
CA ALA A 443 8.67 -3.97 -17.18
C ALA A 443 9.81 -3.59 -18.15
N TRP A 444 11.04 -4.05 -17.90
CA TRP A 444 12.23 -3.72 -18.68
C TRP A 444 12.90 -4.99 -19.26
N ASP A 445 13.52 -4.88 -20.44
CA ASP A 445 14.15 -6.02 -21.12
C ASP A 445 15.50 -6.43 -20.52
N CYS A 446 16.14 -5.56 -19.74
CA CYS A 446 17.33 -5.90 -18.92
C CYS A 446 16.94 -6.75 -17.68
N ASN A 447 15.95 -7.64 -17.88
CA ASN A 447 15.40 -8.49 -16.83
C ASN A 447 16.34 -9.66 -16.56
N LEU A 448 16.74 -9.80 -15.30
CA LEU A 448 17.61 -10.87 -14.83
C LEU A 448 16.81 -12.14 -14.50
N PRO A 449 17.44 -13.33 -14.60
CA PRO A 449 16.88 -14.54 -13.99
C PRO A 449 16.58 -14.29 -12.51
N ASP A 450 15.47 -14.81 -12.00
CA ASP A 450 15.03 -14.59 -10.62
C ASP A 450 16.11 -14.91 -9.57
N SER A 451 16.88 -15.99 -9.81
CA SER A 451 17.98 -16.36 -8.90
C SER A 451 19.05 -15.27 -8.78
N VAL A 452 19.38 -14.61 -9.89
CA VAL A 452 20.36 -13.52 -9.94
C VAL A 452 19.77 -12.26 -9.32
N TRP A 453 18.51 -11.96 -9.61
CA TRP A 453 17.80 -10.80 -9.05
C TRP A 453 17.71 -10.88 -7.52
N ILE A 454 17.40 -12.07 -6.97
CA ILE A 454 17.33 -12.31 -5.50
C ILE A 454 18.72 -12.19 -4.84
N GLU A 455 19.78 -12.68 -5.49
CA GLU A 455 21.15 -12.50 -4.99
C GLU A 455 21.54 -11.02 -4.93
N GLN A 456 21.18 -10.25 -5.96
CA GLN A 456 21.42 -8.81 -5.98
C GLN A 456 20.56 -8.06 -4.98
N LEU A 457 19.30 -8.47 -4.77
CA LEU A 457 18.48 -7.97 -3.68
C LEU A 457 19.19 -8.18 -2.33
N ALA A 458 19.63 -9.39 -2.05
CA ALA A 458 20.34 -9.69 -0.81
C ALA A 458 21.58 -8.80 -0.58
N ASP A 459 22.38 -8.61 -1.63
CA ASP A 459 23.60 -7.80 -1.57
C ASP A 459 23.29 -6.32 -1.30
N ARG A 460 22.27 -5.73 -1.99
CA ARG A 460 21.89 -4.33 -1.76
C ARG A 460 21.15 -4.08 -0.46
N ARG A 461 20.53 -5.11 0.15
CA ARG A 461 19.91 -5.03 1.48
C ARG A 461 20.95 -4.90 2.59
N ILE A 462 22.09 -5.52 2.44
CA ILE A 462 23.19 -5.46 3.42
C ILE A 462 24.31 -4.47 3.01
N GLY A 463 24.35 -4.01 1.76
CA GLY A 463 25.31 -3.04 1.21
C GLY A 463 26.66 -3.64 0.83
N LEU A 464 26.77 -4.96 0.75
CA LEU A 464 27.97 -5.68 0.35
C LEU A 464 27.64 -7.07 -0.18
N ARG A 465 28.54 -7.68 -0.94
CA ARG A 465 28.36 -9.07 -1.40
C ARG A 465 28.52 -10.02 -0.24
N ASN A 466 27.43 -10.72 0.14
CA ASN A 466 27.41 -11.60 1.30
C ASN A 466 26.71 -12.93 1.01
N GLN A 467 27.47 -14.04 1.09
CA GLN A 467 26.94 -15.37 0.80
C GLN A 467 25.87 -15.84 1.79
N GLN A 468 25.94 -15.40 3.04
CA GLN A 468 24.96 -15.77 4.06
C GLN A 468 23.62 -15.08 3.79
N MET A 469 23.64 -13.78 3.45
CA MET A 469 22.46 -13.04 3.03
C MET A 469 21.83 -13.62 1.76
N ARG A 470 22.65 -13.97 0.76
CA ARG A 470 22.14 -14.61 -0.47
C ARG A 470 21.45 -15.94 -0.18
N ARG A 471 21.99 -16.77 0.75
CA ARG A 471 21.34 -18.01 1.19
C ARG A 471 20.02 -17.74 1.92
N ALA A 472 20.00 -16.78 2.83
CA ALA A 472 18.79 -16.38 3.55
C ALA A 472 17.69 -15.91 2.58
N TRP A 473 18.00 -15.01 1.66
CA TRP A 473 17.04 -14.51 0.67
C TRP A 473 16.60 -15.57 -0.34
N LYS A 474 17.52 -16.50 -0.68
CA LYS A 474 17.12 -17.65 -1.52
C LYS A 474 16.11 -18.54 -0.79
N LEU A 475 16.29 -18.78 0.51
CA LEU A 475 15.35 -19.58 1.29
C LEU A 475 14.01 -18.85 1.49
N LEU A 476 14.03 -17.52 1.67
CA LEU A 476 12.80 -16.69 1.64
C LEU A 476 12.03 -16.86 0.33
N TYR A 477 12.73 -16.71 -0.79
CA TYR A 477 12.15 -16.88 -2.12
C TYR A 477 11.62 -18.28 -2.39
N ASP A 478 12.36 -19.31 -1.96
CA ASP A 478 12.01 -20.71 -2.22
C ASP A 478 10.90 -21.25 -1.35
N SER A 479 10.77 -20.78 -0.09
CA SER A 479 9.98 -21.46 0.95
C SER A 479 9.01 -20.52 1.72
N ILE A 480 9.23 -19.21 1.73
CA ILE A 480 8.40 -18.28 2.52
C ILE A 480 7.47 -17.48 1.59
N TYR A 481 8.01 -16.85 0.56
CA TYR A 481 7.22 -16.08 -0.40
C TYR A 481 6.62 -16.98 -1.49
N THR A 482 5.75 -17.92 -1.05
CA THR A 482 5.19 -18.99 -1.90
C THR A 482 3.68 -18.90 -2.09
N ALA A 483 3.00 -18.03 -1.35
CA ALA A 483 1.56 -17.80 -1.45
C ALA A 483 1.25 -16.29 -1.51
N PRO A 484 0.17 -15.88 -2.21
CA PRO A 484 -0.24 -14.48 -2.25
C PRO A 484 -0.71 -14.01 -0.86
N ALA A 485 -0.69 -12.71 -0.62
CA ALA A 485 -1.39 -12.12 0.51
C ALA A 485 -2.91 -12.36 0.38
N ALA A 486 -3.60 -12.51 1.51
CA ALA A 486 -5.03 -12.75 1.57
C ALA A 486 -5.71 -11.73 2.50
N LEU A 487 -6.99 -11.51 2.28
CA LEU A 487 -7.85 -10.69 3.15
C LEU A 487 -7.77 -11.20 4.60
N GLY A 488 -7.66 -10.28 5.55
CA GLY A 488 -7.62 -10.60 6.97
C GLY A 488 -6.39 -11.37 7.43
N GLN A 489 -5.33 -11.43 6.65
CA GLN A 489 -4.12 -12.17 7.00
C GLN A 489 -3.26 -11.41 8.02
N GLY A 490 -2.98 -12.03 9.17
CA GLY A 490 -2.18 -11.46 10.25
C GLY A 490 -1.82 -12.50 11.31
N THR A 491 -0.88 -12.18 12.21
CA THR A 491 -0.57 -13.08 13.32
C THR A 491 -1.69 -13.09 14.36
N LEU A 492 -1.88 -14.22 15.04
CA LEU A 492 -2.92 -14.35 16.06
C LEU A 492 -2.75 -13.35 17.23
N MET A 493 -1.53 -12.89 17.45
CA MET A 493 -1.20 -11.87 18.44
C MET A 493 -2.01 -10.57 18.24
N ASN A 494 -2.31 -10.22 16.98
CA ASN A 494 -3.04 -9.01 16.62
C ASN A 494 -4.57 -9.17 16.74
N ALA A 495 -5.06 -10.40 16.84
CA ALA A 495 -6.50 -10.67 16.90
C ALA A 495 -7.12 -10.41 18.29
N ARG A 496 -8.44 -10.26 18.33
CA ARG A 496 -9.18 -10.39 19.59
C ARG A 496 -8.89 -11.76 20.22
N PRO A 497 -8.59 -11.82 21.53
CA PRO A 497 -8.24 -13.05 22.22
C PRO A 497 -9.34 -14.11 22.18
N CYS A 498 -8.93 -15.35 21.91
CA CYS A 498 -9.84 -16.49 21.88
C CYS A 498 -9.10 -17.80 22.24
N LEU A 499 -9.83 -18.79 22.76
CA LEU A 499 -9.28 -20.13 23.04
C LEU A 499 -9.12 -20.96 21.76
N LYS A 500 -9.93 -20.70 20.73
CA LYS A 500 -9.92 -21.45 19.47
C LYS A 500 -10.27 -20.50 18.31
N GLY A 501 -9.81 -20.85 17.12
CA GLY A 501 -10.07 -20.07 15.91
C GLY A 501 -9.22 -18.80 15.84
N ASN A 502 -9.73 -17.78 15.17
CA ASN A 502 -9.00 -16.59 14.74
C ASN A 502 -9.37 -15.30 15.50
N GLY A 503 -10.29 -15.37 16.44
CA GLY A 503 -10.86 -14.17 17.10
C GLY A 503 -11.93 -13.49 16.26
N ASN A 504 -11.62 -13.14 15.02
CA ASN A 504 -12.58 -12.62 14.02
C ASN A 504 -12.11 -13.01 12.60
N TRP A 505 -12.90 -12.69 11.58
CA TRP A 505 -12.57 -13.00 10.18
C TRP A 505 -11.44 -12.13 9.63
N THR A 506 -11.19 -10.97 10.22
CA THR A 506 -10.15 -10.03 9.79
C THR A 506 -8.74 -10.45 10.20
N THR A 507 -8.61 -11.55 10.93
CA THR A 507 -7.33 -12.14 11.30
C THR A 507 -7.33 -13.63 10.99
N THR A 508 -6.56 -14.04 10.01
CA THR A 508 -6.39 -15.44 9.59
C THR A 508 -4.91 -15.80 9.69
N PRO A 509 -4.46 -16.35 10.82
CA PRO A 509 -3.04 -16.57 11.11
C PRO A 509 -2.41 -17.71 10.32
N THR A 510 -3.12 -18.32 9.38
CA THR A 510 -2.59 -19.42 8.57
C THR A 510 -1.47 -18.91 7.64
N VAL A 511 -0.31 -19.54 7.73
CA VAL A 511 0.84 -19.29 6.84
C VAL A 511 1.11 -20.52 5.97
N ALA A 512 1.62 -20.32 4.75
CA ALA A 512 1.91 -21.39 3.80
C ALA A 512 3.34 -21.95 3.97
N TYR A 513 3.98 -21.72 5.09
CA TYR A 513 5.36 -22.11 5.35
C TYR A 513 5.57 -22.52 6.83
N SER A 514 6.69 -23.24 7.08
CA SER A 514 7.10 -23.63 8.42
C SER A 514 7.75 -22.46 9.16
N ASN A 515 7.38 -22.28 10.44
CA ASN A 515 8.02 -21.27 11.29
C ASN A 515 9.47 -21.61 11.61
N GLU A 516 9.83 -22.90 11.65
CA GLU A 516 11.21 -23.37 11.81
C GLU A 516 12.06 -22.94 10.61
N THR A 517 11.54 -23.06 9.38
CA THR A 517 12.23 -22.59 8.18
C THR A 517 12.42 -21.08 8.23
N LEU A 518 11.40 -20.31 8.65
CA LEU A 518 11.52 -18.85 8.79
C LEU A 518 12.53 -18.49 9.90
N PHE A 519 12.57 -19.26 10.99
CA PHE A 519 13.58 -19.09 12.05
C PHE A 519 14.99 -19.33 11.53
N GLU A 520 15.21 -20.36 10.70
CA GLU A 520 16.50 -20.63 10.04
C GLU A 520 16.94 -19.42 9.19
N VAL A 521 16.01 -18.81 8.44
CA VAL A 521 16.28 -17.58 7.69
C VAL A 521 16.71 -16.44 8.61
N TRP A 522 15.99 -16.23 9.71
CA TRP A 522 16.31 -15.19 10.69
C TRP A 522 17.69 -15.40 11.30
N GLU A 523 18.03 -16.63 11.68
CA GLU A 523 19.36 -16.99 12.18
C GLU A 523 20.46 -16.77 11.13
N MET A 524 20.22 -17.14 9.85
CA MET A 524 21.19 -16.91 8.77
C MET A 524 21.42 -15.42 8.55
N LEU A 525 20.36 -14.62 8.55
CA LEU A 525 20.44 -13.18 8.37
C LEU A 525 21.26 -12.55 9.51
N LEU A 526 20.92 -12.85 10.76
CA LEU A 526 21.63 -12.30 11.93
C LEU A 526 23.10 -12.73 12.03
N LYS A 527 23.48 -13.84 11.40
CA LYS A 527 24.87 -14.32 11.28
C LYS A 527 25.62 -13.78 10.07
N ALA A 528 25.02 -12.92 9.26
CA ALA A 528 25.68 -12.36 8.08
C ALA A 528 26.88 -11.46 8.42
N GLY A 529 26.91 -10.91 9.63
CA GLY A 529 28.04 -10.13 10.15
C GLY A 529 27.96 -8.66 9.82
N GLU A 530 29.05 -8.11 9.26
CA GLU A 530 29.11 -6.69 8.90
C GLU A 530 27.99 -6.31 7.91
N HIS A 531 27.36 -5.17 8.17
CA HIS A 531 26.36 -4.57 7.30
C HIS A 531 26.65 -3.07 7.15
N ARG A 532 26.19 -2.49 6.04
CA ARG A 532 26.39 -1.07 5.72
C ARG A 532 25.07 -0.31 5.52
N HIS A 533 23.94 -1.05 5.40
CA HIS A 533 22.65 -0.45 5.07
C HIS A 533 21.61 -0.74 6.15
N SER A 534 20.82 0.28 6.47
CA SER A 534 19.66 0.22 7.37
C SER A 534 18.55 -0.74 6.91
N ALA A 535 18.52 -1.07 5.62
CA ALA A 535 17.62 -2.09 5.09
C ALA A 535 17.86 -3.48 5.71
N TYR A 536 19.08 -3.79 6.11
CA TYR A 536 19.41 -5.01 6.86
C TYR A 536 18.75 -5.03 8.25
N GLU A 537 18.77 -3.91 8.95
CA GLU A 537 18.13 -3.78 10.27
C GLU A 537 16.61 -3.93 10.15
N TYR A 538 16.01 -3.33 9.12
CA TYR A 538 14.59 -3.52 8.80
C TYR A 538 14.27 -5.02 8.60
N ASP A 539 15.06 -5.74 7.80
CA ASP A 539 14.85 -7.17 7.54
C ASP A 539 14.98 -8.01 8.82
N ALA A 540 15.94 -7.70 9.67
CA ALA A 540 16.14 -8.38 10.95
C ALA A 540 14.91 -8.26 11.86
N VAL A 541 14.32 -7.06 11.94
CA VAL A 541 13.09 -6.81 12.72
C VAL A 541 11.88 -7.42 12.05
N ASN A 542 11.71 -7.23 10.73
CA ASN A 542 10.56 -7.70 9.98
C ASN A 542 10.41 -9.24 9.99
N ILE A 543 11.51 -9.96 9.83
CA ILE A 543 11.51 -11.43 9.90
C ILE A 543 11.29 -11.88 11.35
N GLY A 544 12.00 -11.28 12.31
CA GLY A 544 11.89 -11.61 13.71
C GLY A 544 10.48 -11.45 14.28
N ARG A 545 9.78 -10.36 13.94
CA ARG A 545 8.38 -10.16 14.37
C ARG A 545 7.45 -11.24 13.83
N GLN A 546 7.69 -11.72 12.60
CA GLN A 546 6.87 -12.79 12.01
C GLN A 546 7.16 -14.14 12.68
N VAL A 547 8.43 -14.46 12.91
CA VAL A 547 8.83 -15.68 13.65
C VAL A 547 8.16 -15.73 15.02
N LEU A 548 8.27 -14.63 15.78
CA LEU A 548 7.73 -14.54 17.13
C LEU A 548 6.19 -14.46 17.13
N GLY A 549 5.59 -13.79 16.15
CA GLY A 549 4.15 -13.76 15.96
C GLY A 549 3.55 -15.13 15.64
N ASN A 550 4.21 -15.94 14.81
CA ASN A 550 3.83 -17.32 14.56
C ASN A 550 3.95 -18.19 15.82
N TYR A 551 5.03 -18.01 16.58
CA TYR A 551 5.25 -18.73 17.84
C TYR A 551 4.19 -18.38 18.90
N PHE A 552 3.67 -17.15 18.91
CA PHE A 552 2.56 -16.77 19.80
C PHE A 552 1.31 -17.63 19.56
N GLY A 553 1.00 -17.96 18.30
CA GLY A 553 -0.10 -18.88 17.98
C GLY A 553 0.06 -20.25 18.63
N LYS A 554 1.24 -20.81 18.60
CA LYS A 554 1.58 -22.08 19.28
C LYS A 554 1.37 -21.98 20.79
N LEU A 555 1.88 -20.94 21.44
CA LEU A 555 1.71 -20.72 22.87
C LEU A 555 0.22 -20.60 23.26
N ARG A 556 -0.60 -19.92 22.42
CA ARG A 556 -2.03 -19.84 22.62
C ARG A 556 -2.69 -21.22 22.56
N ASP A 557 -2.31 -22.05 21.62
CA ASP A 557 -2.87 -23.39 21.49
C ASP A 557 -2.50 -24.28 22.70
N GLU A 558 -1.25 -24.21 23.18
CA GLU A 558 -0.81 -24.88 24.41
C GLU A 558 -1.55 -24.36 25.66
N PHE A 559 -1.82 -23.05 25.74
CA PHE A 559 -2.63 -22.42 26.78
C PHE A 559 -4.05 -22.93 26.75
N ALA A 560 -4.67 -23.00 25.57
CA ALA A 560 -6.02 -23.50 25.38
C ALA A 560 -6.15 -25.02 25.72
N GLU A 561 -5.12 -25.81 25.40
CA GLU A 561 -5.08 -27.23 25.80
C GLU A 561 -4.97 -27.37 27.32
N ALA A 562 -4.10 -26.62 27.99
CA ALA A 562 -4.00 -26.59 29.44
C ALA A 562 -5.34 -26.19 30.12
N TYR A 563 -6.05 -25.22 29.53
CA TYR A 563 -7.40 -24.85 29.96
C TYR A 563 -8.40 -26.03 29.83
N SER A 564 -8.43 -26.68 28.65
CA SER A 564 -9.35 -27.81 28.40
C SER A 564 -9.15 -28.98 29.36
N ARG A 565 -7.88 -29.22 29.74
CA ARG A 565 -7.47 -30.27 30.68
C ARG A 565 -7.50 -29.80 32.15
N LYS A 566 -7.89 -28.54 32.41
CA LYS A 566 -7.92 -27.93 33.75
C LYS A 566 -6.58 -28.01 34.50
N GLN A 567 -5.47 -27.94 33.78
CA GLN A 567 -4.10 -28.01 34.31
C GLN A 567 -3.63 -26.63 34.78
N LEU A 568 -4.11 -26.13 35.90
CA LEU A 568 -3.90 -24.78 36.41
C LEU A 568 -2.41 -24.34 36.45
N PRO A 569 -1.45 -25.19 36.92
CA PRO A 569 -0.04 -24.81 36.90
C PRO A 569 0.49 -24.53 35.49
N LEU A 570 0.22 -25.43 34.53
CA LEU A 570 0.62 -25.30 33.15
C LEU A 570 -0.07 -24.10 32.47
N LEU A 571 -1.38 -23.90 32.75
CA LEU A 571 -2.14 -22.75 32.26
C LEU A 571 -1.50 -21.42 32.70
N LYS A 572 -1.10 -21.32 33.99
CA LYS A 572 -0.40 -20.12 34.50
C LYS A 572 0.94 -19.92 33.84
N GLN A 573 1.70 -21.00 33.65
CA GLN A 573 3.00 -20.95 32.97
C GLN A 573 2.86 -20.44 31.53
N LYS A 574 1.95 -21.04 30.73
CA LYS A 574 1.73 -20.65 29.33
C LYS A 574 1.20 -19.22 29.22
N GLY A 575 0.31 -18.80 30.10
CA GLY A 575 -0.13 -17.41 30.17
C GLY A 575 1.00 -16.43 30.45
N ALA A 576 1.93 -16.76 31.33
CA ALA A 576 3.10 -15.94 31.60
C ALA A 576 4.08 -15.89 30.41
N GLU A 577 4.28 -17.01 29.71
CA GLU A 577 5.10 -17.09 28.48
C GLU A 577 4.48 -16.20 27.37
N MET A 578 3.15 -16.25 27.16
CA MET A 578 2.47 -15.38 26.19
C MET A 578 2.64 -13.89 26.51
N LYS A 579 2.43 -13.50 27.76
CA LYS A 579 2.61 -12.11 28.21
C LYS A 579 4.05 -11.63 28.02
N GLN A 580 5.04 -12.50 28.28
CA GLN A 580 6.46 -12.17 28.08
C GLN A 580 6.77 -12.01 26.59
N LEU A 581 6.25 -12.88 25.73
CA LEU A 581 6.48 -12.81 24.29
C LEU A 581 5.91 -11.51 23.69
N LEU A 582 4.74 -11.05 24.13
CA LEU A 582 4.16 -9.76 23.70
C LEU A 582 5.11 -8.59 24.03
N ARG A 583 5.69 -8.56 25.24
CA ARG A 583 6.68 -7.52 25.63
C ARG A 583 7.94 -7.60 24.77
N ASP A 584 8.44 -8.79 24.51
CA ASP A 584 9.65 -8.98 23.70
C ASP A 584 9.44 -8.56 22.24
N VAL A 585 8.28 -8.86 21.66
CA VAL A 585 7.93 -8.41 20.32
C VAL A 585 7.79 -6.88 20.25
N ASP A 586 7.14 -6.26 21.22
CA ASP A 586 7.05 -4.79 21.31
C ASP A 586 8.44 -4.14 21.40
N THR A 587 9.33 -4.72 22.19
CA THR A 587 10.74 -4.27 22.31
C THR A 587 11.48 -4.37 20.97
N LEU A 588 11.33 -5.49 20.25
CA LEU A 588 11.93 -5.67 18.92
C LEU A 588 11.42 -4.62 17.92
N LEU A 589 10.12 -4.44 17.84
CA LEU A 589 9.48 -3.51 16.92
C LEU A 589 9.86 -2.06 17.22
N SER A 590 10.03 -1.71 18.49
CA SER A 590 10.42 -0.36 18.92
C SER A 590 11.81 0.06 18.45
N THR A 591 12.60 -0.85 17.89
CA THR A 591 13.94 -0.54 17.35
C THR A 591 13.92 -0.02 15.90
N GLN A 592 12.77 -0.03 15.22
CA GLN A 592 12.69 0.29 13.79
C GLN A 592 11.57 1.32 13.52
N SER A 593 11.93 2.44 12.89
CA SER A 593 11.03 3.57 12.62
C SER A 593 9.78 3.20 11.83
N SER A 594 9.87 2.21 10.93
CA SER A 594 8.74 1.72 10.13
C SER A 594 7.68 0.96 10.93
N PHE A 595 7.95 0.61 12.19
CA PHE A 595 7.06 -0.16 13.05
C PHE A 595 6.72 0.56 14.36
N LEU A 596 6.40 1.87 14.30
CA LEU A 596 6.12 2.69 15.48
C LEU A 596 4.73 3.31 15.45
N LEU A 597 3.87 2.89 16.40
CA LEU A 597 2.57 3.54 16.63
C LEU A 597 2.75 5.01 17.04
N GLY A 598 3.77 5.31 17.85
CA GLY A 598 4.02 6.68 18.31
C GLY A 598 4.26 7.65 17.15
N LYS A 599 5.03 7.21 16.14
CA LYS A 599 5.24 8.01 14.91
C LYS A 599 3.93 8.23 14.15
N TRP A 600 3.13 7.19 13.92
CA TRP A 600 1.82 7.28 13.25
C TRP A 600 0.88 8.29 13.94
N ILE A 601 0.82 8.26 15.27
CA ILE A 601 0.00 9.20 16.07
C ILE A 601 0.57 10.62 16.01
N GLU A 602 1.89 10.78 16.11
CA GLU A 602 2.54 12.09 16.08
C GLU A 602 2.39 12.77 14.72
N ASP A 603 2.57 12.01 13.63
CA ASP A 603 2.34 12.51 12.27
C ASP A 603 0.89 13.00 12.10
N ALA A 604 -0.10 12.24 12.58
CA ALA A 604 -1.50 12.68 12.58
C ALA A 604 -1.72 13.96 13.38
N ARG A 605 -1.22 14.02 14.61
CA ARG A 605 -1.35 15.20 15.49
C ARG A 605 -0.67 16.45 14.94
N SER A 606 0.40 16.28 14.18
CA SER A 606 1.16 17.40 13.58
C SER A 606 0.32 18.24 12.61
N LEU A 607 -0.77 17.69 12.08
CA LEU A 607 -1.70 18.40 11.21
C LEU A 607 -2.68 19.29 11.97
N GLY A 608 -2.81 19.12 13.31
CA GLY A 608 -3.69 19.94 14.15
C GLY A 608 -3.01 21.22 14.60
N THR A 609 -3.76 22.32 14.58
CA THR A 609 -3.29 23.65 14.99
C THR A 609 -3.55 23.94 16.48
N ASP A 610 -4.50 23.22 17.08
CA ASP A 610 -4.84 23.29 18.50
C ASP A 610 -5.07 21.88 19.08
N GLU A 611 -5.27 21.77 20.41
CA GLU A 611 -5.44 20.47 21.05
C GLU A 611 -6.71 19.74 20.61
N ALA A 612 -7.79 20.45 20.27
CA ALA A 612 -9.01 19.80 19.79
C ALA A 612 -8.81 19.15 18.42
N SER A 613 -8.19 19.86 17.49
CA SER A 613 -7.85 19.33 16.16
C SER A 613 -6.80 18.22 16.22
N LYS A 614 -5.77 18.35 17.07
CA LYS A 614 -4.79 17.28 17.30
C LYS A 614 -5.45 16.00 17.82
N ASN A 615 -6.37 16.12 18.77
CA ASN A 615 -7.11 14.98 19.31
C ASN A 615 -8.04 14.35 18.26
N TYR A 616 -8.66 15.16 17.43
CA TYR A 616 -9.46 14.67 16.29
C TYR A 616 -8.64 13.82 15.32
N TYR A 617 -7.46 14.30 14.90
CA TYR A 617 -6.57 13.53 14.03
C TYR A 617 -6.03 12.27 14.70
N GLU A 618 -5.68 12.33 16.00
CA GLU A 618 -5.26 11.16 16.77
C GLU A 618 -6.35 10.09 16.85
N GLU A 619 -7.61 10.48 17.12
CA GLU A 619 -8.73 9.54 17.14
C GLU A 619 -8.93 8.85 15.79
N ASN A 620 -8.84 9.60 14.67
CA ASN A 620 -8.86 9.03 13.33
C ASN A 620 -7.71 8.03 13.10
N ALA A 621 -6.50 8.39 13.53
CA ALA A 621 -5.31 7.54 13.38
C ALA A 621 -5.40 6.26 14.21
N ARG A 622 -5.94 6.32 15.42
CA ARG A 622 -6.16 5.14 16.27
C ARG A 622 -7.26 4.24 15.73
N THR A 623 -8.36 4.83 15.25
CA THR A 623 -9.51 4.09 14.74
C THR A 623 -9.12 3.19 13.58
N ILE A 624 -8.45 3.71 12.57
CA ILE A 624 -8.15 2.96 11.33
C ILE A 624 -7.24 1.74 11.58
N VAL A 625 -6.35 1.80 12.57
CA VAL A 625 -5.41 0.71 12.90
C VAL A 625 -5.91 -0.24 13.99
N SER A 626 -7.13 -0.05 14.50
CA SER A 626 -7.70 -0.84 15.60
C SER A 626 -9.16 -1.24 15.35
N THR A 627 -10.14 -0.49 15.87
CA THR A 627 -11.57 -0.79 15.72
C THR A 627 -12.09 -0.62 14.30
N TRP A 628 -11.38 0.12 13.48
CA TRP A 628 -11.72 0.52 12.12
C TRP A 628 -13.00 1.38 12.02
N GLY A 629 -13.97 1.13 12.85
CA GLY A 629 -15.26 1.80 12.91
C GLY A 629 -15.77 1.94 14.34
N ASP A 630 -17.09 1.91 14.51
CA ASP A 630 -17.76 2.01 15.78
C ASP A 630 -17.71 0.67 16.54
N LYS A 631 -18.42 0.58 17.62
CA LYS A 631 -18.52 -0.59 18.49
C LYS A 631 -18.85 -1.88 17.69
N ASP A 632 -18.06 -2.92 17.92
CA ASP A 632 -18.23 -4.24 17.29
C ASP A 632 -18.30 -4.20 15.75
N GLN A 633 -17.54 -3.29 15.15
CA GLN A 633 -17.47 -3.17 13.71
C GLN A 633 -16.91 -4.44 13.06
N SER A 634 -17.48 -4.84 11.92
CA SER A 634 -17.06 -6.04 11.18
C SER A 634 -15.60 -5.99 10.69
N LEU A 635 -15.06 -4.79 10.50
CA LEU A 635 -13.68 -4.53 10.08
C LEU A 635 -12.70 -4.37 11.26
N ASN A 636 -13.12 -4.62 12.49
CA ASN A 636 -12.22 -4.56 13.65
C ASN A 636 -10.97 -5.40 13.40
N ASP A 637 -9.79 -4.84 13.70
CA ASP A 637 -8.46 -5.41 13.47
C ASP A 637 -8.09 -5.66 11.98
N TYR A 638 -8.86 -5.13 11.01
CA TYR A 638 -8.57 -5.37 9.58
C TYR A 638 -7.19 -4.89 9.14
N ALA A 639 -6.73 -3.73 9.64
CA ALA A 639 -5.41 -3.19 9.31
C ALA A 639 -4.26 -4.10 9.78
N ASN A 640 -4.46 -4.87 10.84
CA ASN A 640 -3.58 -5.94 11.31
C ASN A 640 -2.10 -5.54 11.49
N ARG A 641 -1.86 -4.29 11.89
CA ARG A 641 -0.51 -3.74 12.09
C ARG A 641 0.18 -4.41 13.27
N THR A 642 1.42 -4.82 13.10
CA THR A 642 2.25 -5.30 14.20
C THR A 642 3.34 -4.27 14.45
N TRP A 643 3.03 -3.27 15.30
CA TRP A 643 3.90 -2.13 15.61
C TRP A 643 4.24 -2.05 17.09
N GLY A 644 5.44 -1.57 17.41
CA GLY A 644 5.81 -1.16 18.77
C GLY A 644 4.88 -0.05 19.26
N GLY A 645 4.45 -0.14 20.51
CA GLY A 645 3.39 0.70 21.05
C GLY A 645 1.98 0.17 20.77
N LEU A 646 1.68 -0.35 19.57
CA LEU A 646 0.40 -0.99 19.30
C LEU A 646 0.31 -2.36 19.95
N VAL A 647 1.41 -3.11 19.96
CA VAL A 647 1.49 -4.39 20.67
C VAL A 647 1.35 -4.15 22.17
N SER A 648 2.13 -3.26 22.78
CA SER A 648 2.07 -3.01 24.22
C SER A 648 0.81 -2.27 24.68
N GLY A 649 0.27 -1.33 23.88
CA GLY A 649 -0.84 -0.46 24.28
C GLY A 649 -2.22 -1.01 23.92
N TYR A 650 -2.33 -1.86 22.89
CA TYR A 650 -3.62 -2.35 22.40
C TYR A 650 -3.76 -3.87 22.43
N TYR A 651 -2.82 -4.62 21.82
CA TYR A 651 -2.94 -6.07 21.76
C TYR A 651 -2.62 -6.75 23.10
N ALA A 652 -1.54 -6.38 23.77
CA ALA A 652 -1.14 -7.00 25.03
C ALA A 652 -2.18 -6.82 26.14
N PRO A 653 -2.79 -5.63 26.39
CA PRO A 653 -3.86 -5.51 27.38
C PRO A 653 -5.05 -6.40 27.10
N ARG A 654 -5.46 -6.60 25.84
CA ARG A 654 -6.55 -7.51 25.47
C ARG A 654 -6.21 -8.96 25.85
N TRP A 655 -4.99 -9.41 25.49
CA TRP A 655 -4.52 -10.76 25.83
C TRP A 655 -4.28 -10.95 27.33
N GLU A 656 -3.78 -9.95 28.04
CA GLU A 656 -3.58 -10.02 29.49
C GLU A 656 -4.91 -10.15 30.25
N MET A 657 -5.92 -9.35 29.90
CA MET A 657 -7.27 -9.49 30.43
C MET A 657 -7.84 -10.90 30.19
N PHE A 658 -7.69 -11.41 28.97
CA PHE A 658 -8.15 -12.74 28.59
C PHE A 658 -7.46 -13.85 29.38
N ILE A 659 -6.14 -13.85 29.43
CA ILE A 659 -5.32 -14.83 30.14
C ILE A 659 -5.70 -14.87 31.63
N ASP A 660 -5.81 -13.71 32.27
CA ASP A 660 -6.13 -13.59 33.68
C ASP A 660 -7.55 -14.09 34.00
N GLU A 661 -8.52 -13.82 33.11
CA GLU A 661 -9.88 -14.32 33.28
C GLU A 661 -9.99 -15.83 33.08
N VAL A 662 -9.34 -16.38 32.07
CA VAL A 662 -9.31 -17.84 31.83
C VAL A 662 -8.63 -18.54 33.02
N ILE A 663 -7.52 -18.04 33.55
CA ILE A 663 -6.86 -18.58 34.74
C ILE A 663 -7.78 -18.50 35.95
N ARG A 664 -8.45 -17.37 36.15
CA ARG A 664 -9.43 -17.17 37.26
C ARG A 664 -10.59 -18.16 37.16
N SER A 665 -11.11 -18.39 35.97
CA SER A 665 -12.21 -19.31 35.74
C SER A 665 -11.85 -20.74 36.20
N VAL A 666 -10.67 -21.24 35.83
CA VAL A 666 -10.18 -22.56 36.25
C VAL A 666 -9.94 -22.61 37.77
N SER A 667 -9.34 -21.56 38.34
CA SER A 667 -9.09 -21.44 39.77
C SER A 667 -10.38 -21.52 40.58
N ASN A 668 -11.44 -20.88 40.09
CA ASN A 668 -12.75 -20.84 40.71
C ASN A 668 -13.65 -22.03 40.33
N LYS A 669 -13.14 -22.96 39.51
CA LYS A 669 -13.90 -24.12 38.99
C LYS A 669 -15.17 -23.70 38.21
N GLN A 670 -15.12 -22.58 37.53
CA GLN A 670 -16.18 -22.07 36.69
C GLN A 670 -15.73 -22.12 35.21
N PRO A 671 -16.65 -22.25 34.26
CA PRO A 671 -16.28 -22.06 32.85
C PRO A 671 -15.91 -20.62 32.55
N PHE A 672 -15.01 -20.40 31.57
CA PHE A 672 -14.75 -19.08 31.07
C PHE A 672 -16.00 -18.49 30.38
N ASN A 673 -16.35 -17.26 30.73
CA ASN A 673 -17.51 -16.58 30.18
C ASN A 673 -17.06 -15.69 28.99
N ALA A 674 -17.16 -16.25 27.79
CA ALA A 674 -16.72 -15.57 26.56
C ALA A 674 -17.54 -14.29 26.27
N ASP A 675 -18.85 -14.28 26.52
CA ASP A 675 -19.72 -13.13 26.25
C ASP A 675 -19.40 -11.95 27.18
N ALA A 676 -19.19 -12.23 28.46
CA ALA A 676 -18.78 -11.20 29.41
C ALA A 676 -17.37 -10.66 29.12
N PHE A 677 -16.46 -11.50 28.64
CA PHE A 677 -15.16 -11.08 28.17
C PHE A 677 -15.29 -10.20 26.92
N HIS A 678 -16.09 -10.61 25.94
CA HIS A 678 -16.34 -9.84 24.71
C HIS A 678 -16.82 -8.42 25.02
N GLN A 679 -17.75 -8.24 25.93
CA GLN A 679 -18.22 -6.92 26.35
C GLN A 679 -17.09 -6.05 26.95
N ARG A 680 -16.20 -6.64 27.76
CA ARG A 680 -15.10 -5.89 28.38
C ARG A 680 -14.01 -5.51 27.37
N VAL A 681 -13.67 -6.45 26.48
CA VAL A 681 -12.65 -6.14 25.46
C VAL A 681 -13.14 -5.08 24.48
N THR A 682 -14.42 -5.13 24.08
CA THR A 682 -15.03 -4.09 23.24
C THR A 682 -15.01 -2.72 23.93
N GLN A 683 -15.32 -2.66 25.24
CA GLN A 683 -15.24 -1.40 25.97
C GLN A 683 -13.79 -0.86 26.04
N PHE A 684 -12.83 -1.75 26.30
CA PHE A 684 -11.41 -1.37 26.28
C PHE A 684 -10.99 -0.79 24.92
N GLU A 685 -11.40 -1.42 23.81
CA GLU A 685 -11.08 -0.98 22.46
C GLU A 685 -11.63 0.43 22.17
N ILE A 686 -12.87 0.71 22.57
CA ILE A 686 -13.49 2.04 22.45
C ILE A 686 -12.73 3.09 23.31
N ASP A 687 -12.40 2.75 24.55
CA ASP A 687 -11.67 3.65 25.45
C ASP A 687 -10.27 3.93 24.94
N TRP A 688 -9.60 2.92 24.35
CA TRP A 688 -8.28 3.07 23.77
C TRP A 688 -8.26 4.02 22.57
N VAL A 689 -9.25 3.94 21.69
CA VAL A 689 -9.37 4.86 20.54
C VAL A 689 -9.45 6.31 21.00
N LYS A 690 -10.16 6.57 22.10
CA LYS A 690 -10.34 7.91 22.69
C LYS A 690 -9.22 8.32 23.64
N SER A 691 -8.27 7.44 23.90
CA SER A 691 -7.16 7.74 24.81
C SER A 691 -6.11 8.61 24.13
N HIS A 692 -5.29 9.30 24.95
CA HIS A 692 -4.16 10.11 24.51
C HIS A 692 -2.85 9.60 25.08
N GLU A 693 -2.77 8.29 25.34
CA GLU A 693 -1.54 7.64 25.77
C GLU A 693 -0.44 7.82 24.73
N ARG A 694 0.77 8.13 25.19
CA ARG A 694 1.93 8.40 24.34
C ARG A 694 2.81 7.16 24.20
N TYR A 695 3.31 6.94 23.00
CA TYR A 695 4.22 5.88 22.64
C TYR A 695 5.48 6.47 22.01
N PRO A 696 6.62 5.76 22.05
CA PRO A 696 7.83 6.21 21.35
C PRO A 696 7.58 6.48 19.87
N SER A 697 7.96 7.67 19.40
CA SER A 697 7.90 8.07 17.97
C SER A 697 9.24 7.90 17.25
N GLU A 698 10.30 7.66 18.01
CA GLU A 698 11.64 7.41 17.50
C GLU A 698 12.10 6.01 17.92
N PRO A 699 12.98 5.35 17.13
CA PRO A 699 13.53 4.04 17.46
C PRO A 699 14.27 4.01 18.80
N VAL A 700 14.11 2.92 19.56
CA VAL A 700 14.74 2.73 20.87
C VAL A 700 15.53 1.43 20.88
N GLY A 701 16.83 1.51 21.10
CA GLY A 701 17.75 0.35 21.15
C GLY A 701 18.36 0.01 19.80
N ASN A 702 19.19 -1.05 19.79
CA ASN A 702 19.84 -1.54 18.58
C ASN A 702 19.06 -2.74 18.01
N ALA A 703 18.60 -2.61 16.78
CA ALA A 703 17.76 -3.60 16.11
C ALA A 703 18.41 -4.99 16.02
N VAL A 704 19.67 -5.03 15.61
CA VAL A 704 20.41 -6.31 15.41
C VAL A 704 20.75 -6.98 16.73
N GLU A 705 21.14 -6.21 17.74
CA GLU A 705 21.43 -6.73 19.09
C GLU A 705 20.18 -7.33 19.73
N ILE A 706 19.06 -6.61 19.71
CA ILE A 706 17.78 -7.08 20.27
C ILE A 706 17.24 -8.28 19.49
N ALA A 707 17.29 -8.23 18.16
CA ALA A 707 16.90 -9.37 17.32
C ALA A 707 17.75 -10.62 17.64
N THR A 708 19.07 -10.46 17.79
CA THR A 708 19.99 -11.57 18.14
C THR A 708 19.70 -12.12 19.53
N LEU A 709 19.46 -11.27 20.51
CA LEU A 709 19.10 -11.68 21.87
C LEU A 709 17.80 -12.51 21.88
N LEU A 710 16.77 -12.03 21.19
CA LEU A 710 15.47 -12.71 21.12
C LEU A 710 15.54 -14.00 20.30
N MET A 711 16.29 -14.01 19.20
CA MET A 711 16.56 -15.22 18.44
C MET A 711 17.16 -16.32 19.34
N ASN A 712 18.20 -16.00 20.11
CA ASN A 712 18.81 -16.94 21.03
C ASN A 712 17.87 -17.38 22.16
N LYS A 713 17.05 -16.44 22.70
CA LYS A 713 16.07 -16.72 23.76
C LYS A 713 15.03 -17.75 23.35
N TYR A 714 14.52 -17.67 22.12
CA TYR A 714 13.39 -18.49 21.66
C TYR A 714 13.81 -19.68 20.79
N LYS A 715 15.09 -19.82 20.45
CA LYS A 715 15.63 -20.86 19.56
C LYS A 715 15.15 -22.27 19.93
N ASP A 716 15.43 -22.71 21.16
CA ASP A 716 15.07 -24.06 21.60
C ASP A 716 13.57 -24.29 21.64
N SER A 717 12.78 -23.27 21.99
CA SER A 717 11.33 -23.37 22.08
C SER A 717 10.66 -23.48 20.70
N ILE A 718 11.25 -22.88 19.68
CA ILE A 718 10.76 -22.93 18.31
C ILE A 718 11.23 -24.19 17.58
N LEU A 719 12.51 -24.59 17.74
CA LEU A 719 13.12 -25.68 16.96
C LEU A 719 12.93 -27.10 17.56
N LYS A 720 12.36 -27.25 18.76
CA LYS A 720 12.19 -28.55 19.44
C LYS A 720 11.33 -29.58 18.68
N GLU A 721 10.57 -29.20 17.69
CA GLU A 721 9.68 -30.11 16.94
C GLU A 721 10.43 -31.00 15.94
N LYS A 722 11.56 -30.55 15.35
CA LYS A 722 12.36 -31.40 14.43
C LYS A 722 12.88 -32.70 15.07
N HIS A 723 12.94 -32.81 16.38
CA HIS A 723 13.43 -33.99 17.07
C HIS A 723 12.35 -35.01 17.46
N ASN A 724 11.06 -34.59 17.48
CA ASN A 724 9.95 -35.47 17.86
C ASN A 724 9.24 -36.13 16.65
N GLU A 725 9.39 -35.60 15.43
CA GLU A 725 8.85 -36.24 14.23
C GLU A 725 9.81 -37.26 13.60
N ASN A 726 11.08 -37.33 14.05
CA ASN A 726 12.07 -38.29 13.58
C ASN A 726 12.34 -39.45 14.58
N ASN A 727 11.56 -39.57 15.65
CA ASN A 727 11.50 -40.69 16.57
C ASN A 727 10.07 -41.30 16.60
#